data_7f1b9db688c0717401c006c5164118af
#
_entry.id   7f1b9db688c0717401c006c5164118af
#
_cell.length_a   1.000
_cell.length_b   1.000
_cell.length_c   1.000
_cell.angle_alpha   90.00
_cell.angle_beta   90.00
_cell.angle_gamma   90.00
#
_symmetry.space_group_name_H-M   'P 1'
#
loop_
_entity.id
_entity.type
_entity.pdbx_description
1 polymer ?
#
loop_
_entity_poly.entity_id
_entity_poly.type
_entity_poly.pdbx_seq_one_letter_code
_entity_poly.pdbx_strand_id
1 'polypeptide(L)'
;MKRKSVLAALLGLVAMAVNGSPVEWQAGETVVKVEFFTPSIVHVVKEQPTKTLVITAKPENVAVTQKDNTWKSSELTVKLEPETQTLVFMTNKGKVLLREKGISMVRKTEDEFEVSQSFFLDKDEAIYGLGTIQNGKMNRRGEKIRMEQSNLEDFQNVLQSIKGWGLYWENYSPTLFEDNAEGMSFTSEAGQGIDYYFMYGGSADGVIAQMRYLTGDVPMFPLWTYGFWQSKERYKTAAETESIVDQYRALQVPLDGIIQDWQYWGSNYLWNAMDFLSEDFATGPQLIKNVHAKHAHFMISIWASFGPQTQQFRELNEKGLLMPFETWPQSGISHIWPPVMKYPSGVKVYDAFSPEARAIYWKYLKTLYDYGCDAWWMDSTDPDFFNPRESDYAHKVYGGTWRSQRNAFPLETVRGIYQSQRKDDRGKRIFIMTRSSFAGQQHYGSNMWSGDVASSWDMLRKQVPAGLSFTLTGNPNFNTDIGGFFCGSYNTQGPASAPRNPQFQELYIRWMQYGLFCPVFRSHGADAPREIWQFGKKGEPVYDAIEQTIRLRYRLIPYLYSTAWQVTSNNESYLRPLFSDFATDRNVWDMTDEFMFGNSILAAPVLDPQYTQEKVIREDAMTGWDRKDVRDKMDDGRSIDWSATKTVTKYLPKGALWYDFWTGKQYRGGQRLELSTSLNRVPMFVRAGSILPLGPEMQYTGEKPWDNLEIRLYPGADGTFTLYEDEGDTYNYERGIYSTIPFHWNDRSHTLTIGNRQGQYPGMLTNRKFTVVMPNGTSQTVNYNGKEVAVQLSL
;
A
#
# COMPACT_ATOMS: atom_id res chain seq x y z
N MET A 1 -56.50 23.33 -14.06
CA MET A 1 -56.10 23.54 -15.46
C MET A 1 -55.46 24.87 -15.62
N LYS A 2 -54.15 24.92 -15.79
CA LYS A 2 -53.39 25.95 -16.56
C LYS A 2 -51.99 25.40 -16.78
N ARG A 3 -51.77 24.88 -17.97
CA ARG A 3 -50.43 24.53 -18.48
C ARG A 3 -49.61 25.81 -18.60
N LYS A 4 -48.43 25.85 -17.96
CA LYS A 4 -47.41 26.81 -18.31
C LYS A 4 -46.39 26.10 -19.18
N SER A 5 -46.40 26.40 -20.47
CA SER A 5 -45.37 26.04 -21.39
C SER A 5 -44.11 26.86 -21.02
N VAL A 6 -43.02 26.15 -20.71
CA VAL A 6 -41.70 26.79 -20.59
C VAL A 6 -41.07 26.73 -21.99
N LEU A 7 -40.92 27.88 -22.58
CA LEU A 7 -40.22 28.12 -23.84
C LEU A 7 -38.71 27.94 -23.59
N ALA A 8 -38.11 26.98 -24.23
CA ALA A 8 -36.66 26.85 -24.30
C ALA A 8 -36.15 27.93 -25.25
N ALA A 9 -35.49 28.93 -24.70
CA ALA A 9 -34.81 29.97 -25.50
C ALA A 9 -33.47 29.38 -25.99
N LEU A 10 -33.40 29.10 -27.31
CA LEU A 10 -32.13 28.93 -28.00
C LEU A 10 -31.48 30.29 -28.15
N LEU A 11 -30.47 30.56 -27.36
CA LEU A 11 -29.57 31.70 -27.57
C LEU A 11 -28.33 31.22 -28.32
N GLY A 12 -28.12 31.74 -29.54
CA GLY A 12 -26.86 31.54 -30.27
C GLY A 12 -25.71 32.24 -29.52
N LEU A 13 -24.66 31.47 -29.23
CA LEU A 13 -23.62 31.88 -28.28
C LEU A 13 -22.29 32.24 -28.94
N VAL A 14 -21.83 33.38 -28.60
CA VAL A 14 -20.43 33.80 -28.53
C VAL A 14 -19.79 32.98 -27.38
N ALA A 15 -18.63 32.38 -27.61
CA ALA A 15 -17.89 31.67 -26.56
C ALA A 15 -17.60 32.61 -25.40
N MET A 16 -18.27 32.43 -24.27
CA MET A 16 -18.01 33.19 -23.04
C MET A 16 -16.99 32.43 -22.20
N ALA A 17 -15.94 33.10 -21.76
CA ALA A 17 -15.07 32.60 -20.70
C ALA A 17 -15.85 32.64 -19.39
N VAL A 18 -16.17 31.49 -18.82
CA VAL A 18 -16.79 31.37 -17.50
C VAL A 18 -15.68 31.06 -16.50
N ASN A 19 -15.38 31.97 -15.62
CA ASN A 19 -14.41 31.73 -14.56
C ASN A 19 -15.01 30.78 -13.51
N GLY A 20 -14.48 29.57 -13.38
CA GLY A 20 -14.48 28.70 -12.19
C GLY A 20 -15.82 28.36 -11.52
N SER A 21 -16.95 28.82 -12.05
CA SER A 21 -18.25 28.49 -11.46
C SER A 21 -18.74 27.13 -11.94
N PRO A 22 -19.29 26.29 -11.07
CA PRO A 22 -19.92 25.04 -11.46
C PRO A 22 -21.03 25.28 -12.50
N VAL A 23 -21.14 24.41 -13.47
CA VAL A 23 -22.27 24.37 -14.39
C VAL A 23 -23.36 23.50 -13.79
N GLU A 24 -24.57 24.03 -13.69
CA GLU A 24 -25.71 23.33 -13.08
C GLU A 24 -26.91 23.34 -14.01
N TRP A 25 -27.63 22.22 -14.11
CA TRP A 25 -28.85 22.12 -14.89
C TRP A 25 -29.79 21.05 -14.30
N GLN A 26 -31.04 21.10 -14.73
CA GLN A 26 -32.07 20.13 -14.36
C GLN A 26 -32.17 19.03 -15.42
N ALA A 27 -31.89 17.79 -15.04
CA ALA A 27 -32.04 16.61 -15.88
C ALA A 27 -33.25 15.78 -15.37
N GLY A 28 -34.43 16.05 -15.87
CA GLY A 28 -35.67 15.48 -15.34
C GLY A 28 -35.96 15.98 -13.92
N GLU A 29 -35.98 15.08 -12.95
CA GLU A 29 -36.11 15.42 -11.53
C GLU A 29 -34.75 15.62 -10.83
N THR A 30 -33.64 15.30 -11.49
CA THR A 30 -32.29 15.30 -10.92
C THR A 30 -31.57 16.62 -11.24
N VAL A 31 -30.98 17.25 -10.22
CA VAL A 31 -30.05 18.39 -10.38
C VAL A 31 -28.68 17.86 -10.67
N VAL A 32 -28.08 18.27 -11.79
CA VAL A 32 -26.70 17.87 -12.16
C VAL A 32 -25.79 19.07 -12.06
N LYS A 33 -24.66 18.87 -11.39
CA LYS A 33 -23.62 19.87 -11.22
C LYS A 33 -22.28 19.32 -11.73
N VAL A 34 -21.60 20.10 -12.56
CA VAL A 34 -20.27 19.77 -13.11
C VAL A 34 -19.32 20.93 -12.82
N GLU A 35 -18.19 20.62 -12.19
CA GLU A 35 -17.17 21.59 -11.84
C GLU A 35 -15.80 21.11 -12.33
N PHE A 36 -15.09 21.95 -13.07
CA PHE A 36 -13.67 21.72 -13.31
C PHE A 36 -12.91 22.03 -12.03
N PHE A 37 -12.60 20.99 -11.27
CA PHE A 37 -11.89 21.11 -10.00
C PHE A 37 -10.44 21.58 -10.21
N THR A 38 -9.82 21.10 -11.27
CA THR A 38 -8.58 21.58 -11.90
C THR A 38 -8.75 21.53 -13.41
N PRO A 39 -7.80 22.00 -14.24
CA PRO A 39 -7.88 21.82 -15.69
C PRO A 39 -8.03 20.36 -16.14
N SER A 40 -7.62 19.40 -15.33
CA SER A 40 -7.61 17.96 -15.65
C SER A 40 -8.46 17.08 -14.72
N ILE A 41 -9.14 17.67 -13.75
CA ILE A 41 -10.05 16.98 -12.83
C ILE A 41 -11.44 17.60 -12.92
N VAL A 42 -12.46 16.77 -13.12
CA VAL A 42 -13.86 17.19 -13.19
C VAL A 42 -14.65 16.52 -12.06
N HIS A 43 -15.28 17.30 -11.22
CA HIS A 43 -16.19 16.86 -10.17
C HIS A 43 -17.63 16.86 -10.69
N VAL A 44 -18.31 15.75 -10.57
CA VAL A 44 -19.70 15.56 -11.01
C VAL A 44 -20.56 15.17 -9.81
N VAL A 45 -21.61 15.93 -9.60
CA VAL A 45 -22.60 15.67 -8.56
C VAL A 45 -23.99 15.61 -9.18
N LYS A 46 -24.79 14.60 -8.80
CA LYS A 46 -26.19 14.48 -9.19
C LYS A 46 -27.03 14.35 -7.92
N GLU A 47 -27.95 15.26 -7.71
CA GLU A 47 -28.69 15.57 -6.49
C GLU A 47 -27.81 16.23 -5.43
N GLN A 48 -27.37 15.50 -4.42
CA GLN A 48 -26.60 16.03 -3.31
C GLN A 48 -25.18 15.52 -3.29
N PRO A 49 -24.20 16.37 -3.00
CA PRO A 49 -22.84 15.92 -2.81
C PRO A 49 -22.70 15.10 -1.53
N THR A 50 -21.77 14.15 -1.56
CA THR A 50 -21.31 13.45 -0.35
C THR A 50 -20.56 14.45 0.54
N LYS A 51 -20.82 14.43 1.85
CA LYS A 51 -19.96 15.15 2.79
C LYS A 51 -18.61 14.46 2.83
N THR A 52 -17.62 15.04 2.17
CA THR A 52 -16.34 14.37 1.98
C THR A 52 -15.57 14.14 3.29
N LEU A 53 -15.05 12.92 3.43
CA LEU A 53 -14.05 12.52 4.43
C LEU A 53 -12.64 12.40 3.79
N VAL A 54 -12.56 12.41 2.48
CA VAL A 54 -11.39 12.02 1.69
C VAL A 54 -10.72 13.22 1.01
N ILE A 55 -11.51 14.08 0.38
CA ILE A 55 -10.98 15.21 -0.40
C ILE A 55 -10.50 16.32 0.54
N THR A 56 -9.23 16.66 0.43
CA THR A 56 -8.58 17.72 1.22
C THR A 56 -8.31 18.98 0.40
N ALA A 57 -8.20 18.84 -0.92
CA ALA A 57 -7.98 19.95 -1.83
C ALA A 57 -9.26 20.82 -2.00
N LYS A 58 -9.05 22.02 -2.51
CA LYS A 58 -10.13 22.92 -2.91
C LYS A 58 -10.09 23.10 -4.44
N PRO A 59 -11.26 23.35 -5.08
CA PRO A 59 -11.30 23.61 -6.50
C PRO A 59 -10.48 24.86 -6.85
N GLU A 60 -9.78 24.77 -7.98
CA GLU A 60 -9.04 25.89 -8.54
C GLU A 60 -9.98 26.83 -9.30
N ASN A 61 -9.52 28.04 -9.55
CA ASN A 61 -10.21 28.96 -10.47
C ASN A 61 -9.82 28.64 -11.92
N VAL A 62 -10.49 27.65 -12.52
CA VAL A 62 -10.18 27.13 -13.84
C VAL A 62 -10.81 27.99 -14.94
N ALA A 63 -10.01 28.41 -15.92
CA ALA A 63 -10.54 29.05 -17.12
C ALA A 63 -11.23 27.99 -18.00
N VAL A 64 -12.53 28.14 -18.18
CA VAL A 64 -13.37 27.24 -18.98
C VAL A 64 -14.03 28.03 -20.10
N THR A 65 -13.96 27.51 -21.31
CA THR A 65 -14.74 28.03 -22.45
C THR A 65 -15.97 27.16 -22.65
N GLN A 66 -17.11 27.77 -22.85
CA GLN A 66 -18.36 27.10 -23.15
C GLN A 66 -18.82 27.41 -24.58
N LYS A 67 -19.17 26.34 -25.31
CA LYS A 67 -19.84 26.43 -26.58
C LYS A 67 -20.90 25.38 -26.66
N ASP A 68 -22.15 25.76 -26.86
CA ASP A 68 -23.31 24.84 -26.81
C ASP A 68 -23.30 23.99 -25.51
N ASN A 69 -23.40 22.69 -25.63
CA ASN A 69 -23.35 21.72 -24.50
C ASN A 69 -21.93 21.19 -24.24
N THR A 70 -20.92 22.01 -24.51
CA THR A 70 -19.50 21.57 -24.39
C THR A 70 -18.73 22.61 -23.59
N TRP A 71 -18.00 22.12 -22.59
CA TRP A 71 -17.11 22.89 -21.72
C TRP A 71 -15.67 22.41 -21.91
N LYS A 72 -14.76 23.35 -22.01
CA LYS A 72 -13.37 23.06 -22.32
C LYS A 72 -12.43 23.85 -21.42
N SER A 73 -11.57 23.14 -20.69
CA SER A 73 -10.39 23.69 -20.00
C SER A 73 -9.15 23.65 -20.91
N SER A 74 -7.97 23.94 -20.38
CA SER A 74 -6.71 23.74 -21.09
C SER A 74 -6.39 22.26 -21.41
N GLU A 75 -6.92 21.31 -20.61
CA GLU A 75 -6.59 19.88 -20.70
C GLU A 75 -7.74 18.99 -21.17
N LEU A 76 -8.97 19.28 -20.74
CA LEU A 76 -10.13 18.43 -20.92
C LEU A 76 -11.27 19.15 -21.65
N THR A 77 -12.05 18.35 -22.37
CA THR A 77 -13.36 18.71 -22.90
C THR A 77 -14.42 17.81 -22.30
N VAL A 78 -15.46 18.40 -21.73
CA VAL A 78 -16.66 17.71 -21.24
C VAL A 78 -17.84 18.13 -22.12
N LYS A 79 -18.58 17.12 -22.64
CA LYS A 79 -19.76 17.35 -23.49
C LYS A 79 -20.98 16.72 -22.84
N LEU A 80 -22.07 17.46 -22.79
CA LEU A 80 -23.39 16.92 -22.44
C LEU A 80 -24.10 16.43 -23.71
N GLU A 81 -24.58 15.18 -23.69
CA GLU A 81 -25.50 14.64 -24.70
C GLU A 81 -26.94 15.00 -24.29
N PRO A 82 -27.61 15.90 -25.02
CA PRO A 82 -28.90 16.46 -24.58
C PRO A 82 -30.04 15.45 -24.48
N GLU A 83 -30.03 14.43 -25.35
CA GLU A 83 -31.08 13.42 -25.40
C GLU A 83 -31.08 12.48 -24.21
N THR A 84 -29.88 12.07 -23.77
CA THR A 84 -29.68 11.12 -22.66
C THR A 84 -29.33 11.78 -21.34
N GLN A 85 -28.98 13.07 -21.35
CA GLN A 85 -28.49 13.83 -20.22
C GLN A 85 -27.21 13.23 -19.59
N THR A 86 -26.37 12.63 -20.44
CA THR A 86 -25.12 11.97 -20.03
C THR A 86 -23.89 12.77 -20.47
N LEU A 87 -22.79 12.60 -19.71
CA LEU A 87 -21.54 13.30 -19.98
C LEU A 87 -20.57 12.42 -20.78
N VAL A 88 -19.81 13.10 -21.64
CA VAL A 88 -18.69 12.51 -22.39
C VAL A 88 -17.44 13.29 -22.05
N PHE A 89 -16.42 12.59 -21.54
CA PHE A 89 -15.12 13.14 -21.23
C PHE A 89 -14.14 12.87 -22.37
N MET A 90 -13.46 13.91 -22.82
CA MET A 90 -12.57 13.83 -23.99
C MET A 90 -11.29 14.64 -23.72
N THR A 91 -10.22 14.26 -24.42
CA THR A 91 -9.07 15.14 -24.55
C THR A 91 -9.42 16.35 -25.43
N ASN A 92 -8.65 17.43 -25.35
CA ASN A 92 -8.84 18.60 -26.20
C ASN A 92 -8.58 18.35 -27.69
N LYS A 93 -8.02 17.17 -28.05
CA LYS A 93 -7.87 16.69 -29.44
C LYS A 93 -9.05 15.83 -29.91
N GLY A 94 -10.10 15.70 -29.07
CA GLY A 94 -11.34 14.99 -29.41
C GLY A 94 -11.29 13.48 -29.18
N LYS A 95 -10.22 12.94 -28.56
CA LYS A 95 -10.19 11.53 -28.19
C LYS A 95 -11.11 11.31 -27.00
N VAL A 96 -12.10 10.42 -27.14
CA VAL A 96 -13.00 10.04 -26.06
C VAL A 96 -12.25 9.23 -25.02
N LEU A 97 -12.40 9.61 -23.77
CA LEU A 97 -11.81 8.94 -22.61
C LEU A 97 -12.85 8.07 -21.90
N LEU A 98 -14.01 8.65 -21.55
CA LEU A 98 -15.08 7.95 -20.84
C LEU A 98 -16.43 8.53 -21.25
N ARG A 99 -17.49 7.68 -21.31
CA ARG A 99 -18.88 8.08 -21.54
C ARG A 99 -19.75 7.59 -20.40
N GLU A 100 -20.57 8.46 -19.85
CA GLU A 100 -21.67 8.01 -18.99
C GLU A 100 -22.70 7.23 -19.81
N LYS A 101 -23.34 6.24 -19.16
CA LYS A 101 -24.46 5.47 -19.73
C LYS A 101 -25.79 5.86 -19.09
N GLY A 102 -25.85 5.92 -17.75
CA GLY A 102 -27.08 6.23 -17.04
C GLY A 102 -26.94 6.15 -15.53
N ILE A 103 -28.00 6.53 -14.84
CA ILE A 103 -28.07 6.54 -13.40
C ILE A 103 -29.28 5.74 -12.89
N SER A 104 -29.20 5.31 -11.63
CA SER A 104 -30.34 4.82 -10.85
C SER A 104 -30.24 5.36 -9.43
N MET A 105 -31.37 5.84 -8.90
CA MET A 105 -31.50 6.29 -7.53
C MET A 105 -32.80 5.71 -6.96
N VAL A 106 -32.69 4.74 -6.04
CA VAL A 106 -33.82 4.05 -5.44
C VAL A 106 -33.89 4.41 -3.96
N ARG A 107 -34.97 5.07 -3.54
CA ARG A 107 -35.17 5.45 -2.14
C ARG A 107 -35.25 4.22 -1.24
N LYS A 108 -34.46 4.16 -0.20
CA LYS A 108 -34.42 3.09 0.80
C LYS A 108 -35.02 3.55 2.12
N THR A 109 -34.69 4.75 2.55
CA THR A 109 -35.22 5.40 3.76
C THR A 109 -35.68 6.81 3.42
N GLU A 110 -36.08 7.60 4.42
CA GLU A 110 -36.49 8.99 4.22
C GLU A 110 -35.32 9.82 3.64
N ASP A 111 -34.08 9.54 4.09
CA ASP A 111 -32.89 10.34 3.81
C ASP A 111 -31.83 9.60 2.96
N GLU A 112 -32.02 8.34 2.62
CA GLU A 112 -31.00 7.55 1.92
C GLU A 112 -31.56 6.85 0.69
N PHE A 113 -30.73 6.85 -0.37
CA PHE A 113 -30.97 6.14 -1.62
C PHE A 113 -29.88 5.08 -1.86
N GLU A 114 -30.24 3.99 -2.49
CA GLU A 114 -29.26 3.21 -3.28
C GLU A 114 -28.96 3.99 -4.55
N VAL A 115 -27.70 4.26 -4.81
CA VAL A 115 -27.27 5.13 -5.90
C VAL A 115 -26.35 4.39 -6.86
N SER A 116 -26.56 4.56 -8.15
CA SER A 116 -25.76 3.89 -9.18
C SER A 116 -25.46 4.82 -10.35
N GLN A 117 -24.22 4.76 -10.83
CA GLN A 117 -23.78 5.39 -12.07
C GLN A 117 -23.13 4.33 -12.96
N SER A 118 -23.54 4.26 -14.22
CA SER A 118 -22.94 3.38 -15.21
C SER A 118 -22.25 4.15 -16.34
N PHE A 119 -21.29 3.47 -16.96
CA PHE A 119 -20.41 4.00 -17.98
C PHE A 119 -20.20 3.00 -19.12
N PHE A 120 -19.90 3.51 -20.31
CA PHE A 120 -19.42 2.71 -21.43
C PHE A 120 -17.91 2.68 -21.46
N LEU A 121 -17.33 1.49 -21.63
CA LEU A 121 -15.91 1.29 -21.88
C LEU A 121 -15.69 0.79 -23.32
N ASP A 122 -14.55 1.13 -23.90
CA ASP A 122 -14.14 0.53 -25.16
C ASP A 122 -13.85 -0.97 -24.97
N LYS A 123 -14.10 -1.77 -26.01
CA LYS A 123 -13.97 -3.23 -25.96
C LYS A 123 -12.58 -3.70 -25.49
N ASP A 124 -11.53 -3.04 -25.98
CA ASP A 124 -10.14 -3.41 -25.72
C ASP A 124 -9.48 -2.56 -24.62
N GLU A 125 -10.28 -1.84 -23.83
CA GLU A 125 -9.80 -0.99 -22.76
C GLU A 125 -9.59 -1.82 -21.49
N ALA A 126 -8.37 -1.80 -20.95
CA ALA A 126 -8.07 -2.38 -19.64
C ALA A 126 -8.32 -1.35 -18.54
N ILE A 127 -8.86 -1.80 -17.41
CA ILE A 127 -9.11 -1.00 -16.21
C ILE A 127 -8.52 -1.70 -14.97
N TYR A 128 -8.04 -0.90 -14.02
CA TYR A 128 -7.24 -1.37 -12.89
C TYR A 128 -7.61 -0.63 -11.61
N GLY A 129 -7.19 -1.19 -10.46
CA GLY A 129 -7.33 -0.54 -9.16
C GLY A 129 -8.32 -1.25 -8.24
N LEU A 130 -9.12 -0.48 -7.53
CA LEU A 130 -10.13 -0.87 -6.54
C LEU A 130 -9.58 -1.44 -5.23
N GLY A 131 -8.26 -1.45 -5.04
CA GLY A 131 -7.63 -1.90 -3.79
C GLY A 131 -7.01 -3.30 -3.86
N THR A 132 -6.85 -3.94 -2.69
CA THR A 132 -6.31 -5.30 -2.59
C THR A 132 -7.42 -6.33 -2.74
N ILE A 133 -7.51 -6.94 -3.90
CA ILE A 133 -8.48 -7.99 -4.19
C ILE A 133 -7.70 -9.28 -4.39
N GLN A 134 -7.97 -10.29 -3.55
CA GLN A 134 -7.19 -11.53 -3.46
C GLN A 134 -7.63 -12.56 -4.50
N ASN A 135 -7.79 -12.15 -5.77
CA ASN A 135 -8.25 -13.02 -6.85
C ASN A 135 -7.21 -13.28 -7.95
N GLY A 136 -5.99 -12.75 -7.80
CA GLY A 136 -4.90 -12.99 -8.73
C GLY A 136 -4.98 -12.24 -10.07
N LYS A 137 -5.84 -11.24 -10.19
CA LYS A 137 -6.03 -10.47 -11.43
C LYS A 137 -5.54 -9.03 -11.30
N MET A 138 -5.06 -8.47 -12.40
CA MET A 138 -4.76 -7.04 -12.54
C MET A 138 -5.91 -6.29 -13.21
N ASN A 139 -6.35 -6.74 -14.36
CA ASN A 139 -7.40 -6.12 -15.16
C ASN A 139 -8.79 -6.44 -14.58
N ARG A 140 -9.58 -5.40 -14.29
CA ARG A 140 -10.92 -5.50 -13.69
C ARG A 140 -12.04 -5.68 -14.71
N ARG A 141 -11.72 -5.87 -15.97
CA ARG A 141 -12.74 -6.12 -16.99
C ARG A 141 -13.49 -7.43 -16.73
N GLY A 142 -14.83 -7.37 -16.85
CA GLY A 142 -15.70 -8.52 -16.64
C GLY A 142 -15.86 -8.95 -15.19
N GLU A 143 -15.42 -8.16 -14.20
CA GLU A 143 -15.50 -8.50 -12.78
C GLU A 143 -16.78 -7.94 -12.14
N LYS A 144 -17.26 -8.67 -11.12
CA LYS A 144 -18.33 -8.25 -10.21
C LYS A 144 -17.80 -8.36 -8.79
N ILE A 145 -17.64 -7.21 -8.13
CA ILE A 145 -16.95 -7.10 -6.85
C ILE A 145 -17.81 -6.32 -5.87
N ARG A 146 -18.17 -6.95 -4.74
CA ARG A 146 -18.73 -6.24 -3.59
C ARG A 146 -17.61 -5.64 -2.78
N MET A 147 -17.56 -4.33 -2.77
CA MET A 147 -16.53 -3.55 -2.06
C MET A 147 -17.03 -3.22 -0.65
N GLU A 148 -16.61 -3.99 0.31
CA GLU A 148 -16.91 -3.84 1.73
C GLU A 148 -15.69 -4.30 2.53
N GLN A 149 -15.10 -3.41 3.32
CA GLN A 149 -13.84 -3.67 4.05
C GLN A 149 -13.91 -4.94 4.90
N SER A 150 -12.86 -5.75 4.83
CA SER A 150 -12.75 -7.01 5.57
C SER A 150 -11.29 -7.34 5.90
N ASN A 151 -11.08 -8.36 6.73
CA ASN A 151 -9.75 -8.99 6.80
C ASN A 151 -9.46 -9.65 5.44
N LEU A 152 -8.31 -9.50 4.86
CA LEU A 152 -7.82 -9.96 3.55
C LEU A 152 -8.08 -9.01 2.38
N GLU A 153 -9.21 -8.32 2.33
CA GLU A 153 -9.54 -7.45 1.20
C GLU A 153 -9.78 -6.02 1.67
N ASP A 154 -9.08 -5.13 1.03
CA ASP A 154 -9.16 -3.69 1.24
C ASP A 154 -9.65 -3.02 -0.04
N PHE A 155 -10.70 -2.25 0.07
CA PHE A 155 -11.36 -1.62 -1.07
C PHE A 155 -11.14 -0.12 -1.10
N GLN A 156 -10.72 0.34 -2.27
CA GLN A 156 -10.51 1.75 -2.59
C GLN A 156 -11.42 2.10 -3.77
N ASN A 157 -12.27 3.09 -3.63
CA ASN A 157 -13.20 3.50 -4.70
C ASN A 157 -12.48 4.25 -5.85
N VAL A 158 -11.31 3.80 -6.24
CA VAL A 158 -10.45 4.41 -7.27
C VAL A 158 -10.17 3.42 -8.38
N LEU A 159 -10.48 3.80 -9.61
CA LEU A 159 -10.28 3.03 -10.82
C LEU A 159 -9.42 3.83 -11.80
N GLN A 160 -8.54 3.15 -12.53
CA GLN A 160 -7.74 3.73 -13.63
C GLN A 160 -7.94 2.96 -14.93
N SER A 161 -7.85 3.67 -16.06
CA SER A 161 -7.82 3.10 -17.40
C SER A 161 -6.43 3.15 -18.01
N ILE A 162 -6.11 2.16 -18.82
CA ILE A 162 -4.91 2.16 -19.69
C ILE A 162 -4.84 3.40 -20.61
N LYS A 163 -5.95 4.09 -20.82
CA LYS A 163 -6.02 5.35 -21.57
C LYS A 163 -5.49 6.56 -20.81
N GLY A 164 -5.13 6.39 -19.52
CA GLY A 164 -4.59 7.46 -18.67
C GLY A 164 -5.66 8.35 -18.03
N TRP A 165 -6.89 7.87 -17.89
CA TRP A 165 -7.91 8.50 -17.04
C TRP A 165 -8.13 7.66 -15.78
N GLY A 166 -8.64 8.32 -14.74
CA GLY A 166 -9.07 7.70 -13.50
C GLY A 166 -10.44 8.21 -13.07
N LEU A 167 -11.06 7.46 -12.17
CA LEU A 167 -12.33 7.79 -11.55
C LEU A 167 -12.23 7.51 -10.06
N TYR A 168 -12.61 8.47 -9.24
CA TYR A 168 -12.83 8.30 -7.82
C TYR A 168 -14.33 8.43 -7.53
N TRP A 169 -14.92 7.38 -6.97
CA TRP A 169 -16.32 7.30 -6.57
C TRP A 169 -16.46 7.71 -5.10
N GLU A 170 -17.02 8.90 -4.85
CA GLU A 170 -17.13 9.52 -3.53
C GLU A 170 -18.36 8.97 -2.78
N ASN A 171 -18.24 7.76 -2.26
CA ASN A 171 -19.26 7.14 -1.43
C ASN A 171 -18.58 6.12 -0.48
N TYR A 172 -19.05 5.99 0.75
CA TYR A 172 -18.41 5.19 1.81
C TYR A 172 -19.24 3.98 2.25
N SER A 173 -20.39 3.77 1.63
CA SER A 173 -21.20 2.58 1.89
C SER A 173 -20.66 1.37 1.13
N PRO A 174 -21.06 0.13 1.51
CA PRO A 174 -20.82 -1.03 0.70
C PRO A 174 -21.25 -0.76 -0.75
N THR A 175 -20.36 -1.02 -1.70
CA THR A 175 -20.53 -0.66 -3.10
C THR A 175 -20.30 -1.88 -3.98
N LEU A 176 -21.20 -2.11 -4.91
CA LEU A 176 -21.04 -3.12 -5.96
C LEU A 176 -20.39 -2.47 -7.19
N PHE A 177 -19.17 -2.92 -7.52
CA PHE A 177 -18.57 -2.68 -8.81
C PHE A 177 -18.93 -3.82 -9.76
N GLU A 178 -19.35 -3.51 -10.96
CA GLU A 178 -19.65 -4.51 -11.99
C GLU A 178 -19.25 -4.00 -13.37
N ASP A 179 -18.48 -4.80 -14.12
CA ASP A 179 -18.24 -4.61 -15.55
C ASP A 179 -18.76 -5.83 -16.30
N ASN A 180 -19.67 -5.61 -17.25
CA ASN A 180 -20.28 -6.66 -18.07
C ASN A 180 -20.55 -6.15 -19.49
N ALA A 181 -21.27 -6.92 -20.28
CA ALA A 181 -21.62 -6.56 -21.67
C ALA A 181 -22.42 -5.25 -21.77
N GLU A 182 -23.12 -4.87 -20.71
CA GLU A 182 -23.93 -3.64 -20.65
C GLU A 182 -23.12 -2.40 -20.25
N GLY A 183 -21.91 -2.56 -19.74
CA GLY A 183 -21.00 -1.50 -19.31
C GLY A 183 -20.48 -1.70 -17.90
N MET A 184 -19.77 -0.69 -17.41
CA MET A 184 -19.20 -0.62 -16.06
C MET A 184 -20.14 0.18 -15.16
N SER A 185 -20.31 -0.22 -13.90
CA SER A 185 -21.10 0.51 -12.92
C SER A 185 -20.55 0.45 -11.50
N PHE A 186 -20.85 1.50 -10.74
CA PHE A 186 -20.75 1.54 -9.29
C PHE A 186 -22.17 1.68 -8.72
N THR A 187 -22.54 0.79 -7.79
CA THR A 187 -23.83 0.84 -7.09
C THR A 187 -23.59 0.79 -5.60
N SER A 188 -23.88 1.88 -4.92
CA SER A 188 -23.68 2.04 -3.46
C SER A 188 -25.00 1.87 -2.73
N GLU A 189 -24.95 1.17 -1.58
CA GLU A 189 -26.17 0.85 -0.79
C GLU A 189 -26.81 2.06 -0.12
N ALA A 190 -26.03 3.11 0.14
CA ALA A 190 -26.53 4.32 0.78
C ALA A 190 -25.81 5.57 0.25
N GLY A 191 -26.58 6.60 -0.09
CA GLY A 191 -26.09 7.90 -0.49
C GLY A 191 -27.25 8.90 -0.60
N GLN A 192 -26.96 10.18 -0.68
CA GLN A 192 -27.93 11.25 -0.94
C GLN A 192 -27.91 11.73 -2.39
N GLY A 193 -26.97 11.24 -3.16
CA GLY A 193 -26.76 11.55 -4.55
C GLY A 193 -25.60 10.76 -5.13
N ILE A 194 -25.34 11.01 -6.41
CA ILE A 194 -24.18 10.48 -7.13
C ILE A 194 -23.08 11.53 -7.08
N ASP A 195 -21.87 11.09 -6.70
CA ASP A 195 -20.73 11.97 -6.50
C ASP A 195 -19.46 11.26 -6.98
N TYR A 196 -18.75 11.83 -7.96
CA TYR A 196 -17.52 11.27 -8.44
C TYR A 196 -16.59 12.32 -9.06
N TYR A 197 -15.30 11.99 -9.04
CA TYR A 197 -14.24 12.77 -9.70
C TYR A 197 -13.71 12.00 -10.89
N PHE A 198 -13.77 12.63 -12.07
CA PHE A 198 -13.09 12.17 -13.28
C PHE A 198 -11.73 12.86 -13.36
N MET A 199 -10.66 12.07 -13.54
CA MET A 199 -9.28 12.55 -13.56
C MET A 199 -8.61 12.19 -14.88
N TYR A 200 -7.91 13.12 -15.51
CA TYR A 200 -7.09 12.85 -16.67
C TYR A 200 -5.62 13.10 -16.36
N GLY A 201 -4.86 12.02 -16.18
CA GLY A 201 -3.42 12.06 -15.89
C GLY A 201 -2.54 11.79 -17.13
N GLY A 202 -3.13 11.27 -18.22
CA GLY A 202 -2.40 10.87 -19.43
C GLY A 202 -1.58 9.59 -19.30
N SER A 203 -1.36 9.11 -18.08
CA SER A 203 -0.64 7.87 -17.72
C SER A 203 -1.11 7.38 -16.36
N ALA A 204 -0.69 6.17 -15.95
CA ALA A 204 -0.98 5.65 -14.62
C ALA A 204 -0.42 6.55 -13.51
N ASP A 205 0.83 6.99 -13.64
CA ASP A 205 1.44 7.92 -12.68
C ASP A 205 0.72 9.27 -12.64
N GLY A 206 0.26 9.76 -13.79
CA GLY A 206 -0.52 10.98 -13.87
C GLY A 206 -1.85 10.88 -13.12
N VAL A 207 -2.54 9.74 -13.18
CA VAL A 207 -3.78 9.50 -12.41
C VAL A 207 -3.46 9.40 -10.90
N ILE A 208 -2.39 8.73 -10.51
CA ILE A 208 -1.92 8.69 -9.12
C ILE A 208 -1.65 10.11 -8.61
N ALA A 209 -0.98 10.93 -9.39
CA ALA A 209 -0.70 12.33 -9.04
C ALA A 209 -1.99 13.14 -8.85
N GLN A 210 -2.99 12.96 -9.72
CA GLN A 210 -4.30 13.60 -9.58
C GLN A 210 -5.02 13.16 -8.31
N MET A 211 -4.99 11.87 -8.01
CA MET A 211 -5.60 11.33 -6.79
C MET A 211 -4.93 11.89 -5.53
N ARG A 212 -3.60 11.97 -5.50
CA ARG A 212 -2.86 12.58 -4.38
C ARG A 212 -3.05 14.10 -4.30
N TYR A 213 -3.23 14.79 -5.42
CA TYR A 213 -3.64 16.19 -5.40
C TYR A 213 -4.98 16.38 -4.67
N LEU A 214 -5.95 15.52 -4.96
CA LEU A 214 -7.26 15.57 -4.30
C LEU A 214 -7.20 15.26 -2.80
N THR A 215 -6.37 14.29 -2.40
CA THR A 215 -6.43 13.64 -1.09
C THR A 215 -5.25 13.91 -0.16
N GLY A 216 -4.21 14.53 -0.67
CA GLY A 216 -3.01 14.87 0.07
C GLY A 216 -1.79 14.02 -0.29
N ASP A 217 -0.62 14.64 -0.13
CA ASP A 217 0.68 14.03 -0.44
C ASP A 217 1.02 12.88 0.52
N VAL A 218 1.91 12.02 0.09
CA VAL A 218 2.47 10.93 0.91
C VAL A 218 3.63 11.47 1.76
N PRO A 219 3.56 11.43 3.09
CA PRO A 219 4.69 11.83 3.93
C PRO A 219 5.83 10.82 3.84
N MET A 220 7.07 11.28 4.07
CA MET A 220 8.22 10.40 4.25
C MET A 220 8.06 9.55 5.52
N PHE A 221 8.28 8.25 5.40
CA PHE A 221 8.46 7.39 6.58
C PHE A 221 9.84 7.61 7.21
N PRO A 222 10.01 7.27 8.49
CA PRO A 222 11.32 7.16 9.08
C PRO A 222 12.22 6.20 8.30
N LEU A 223 13.51 6.50 8.18
CA LEU A 223 14.47 5.66 7.46
C LEU A 223 14.51 4.22 7.98
N TRP A 224 14.40 4.04 9.29
CA TRP A 224 14.42 2.73 9.93
C TRP A 224 13.22 1.84 9.57
N THR A 225 12.13 2.37 9.06
CA THR A 225 10.98 1.56 8.59
C THR A 225 11.31 0.72 7.36
N TYR A 226 12.31 1.12 6.59
CA TYR A 226 12.76 0.43 5.38
C TYR A 226 13.73 -0.72 5.66
N GLY A 227 14.20 -0.90 6.91
CA GLY A 227 14.98 -2.06 7.33
C GLY A 227 14.11 -3.32 7.49
N PHE A 228 14.70 -4.36 8.09
CA PHE A 228 14.01 -5.62 8.36
C PHE A 228 13.32 -5.59 9.72
N TRP A 229 12.09 -6.09 9.76
CA TRP A 229 11.24 -6.18 10.94
C TRP A 229 10.91 -7.63 11.27
N GLN A 230 11.13 -8.05 12.51
CA GLN A 230 10.73 -9.35 13.01
C GLN A 230 9.47 -9.23 13.86
N SER A 231 8.52 -10.10 13.61
CA SER A 231 7.24 -10.18 14.30
C SER A 231 6.76 -11.61 14.41
N LYS A 232 5.82 -11.85 15.30
CA LYS A 232 5.14 -13.13 15.52
C LYS A 232 3.78 -12.86 16.17
N GLU A 233 2.80 -13.62 15.85
CA GLU A 233 1.59 -13.81 16.67
C GLU A 233 1.87 -15.00 17.62
N ARG A 234 2.24 -14.78 18.88
CA ARG A 234 2.81 -13.58 19.51
C ARG A 234 3.97 -13.97 20.42
N TYR A 235 4.82 -13.03 20.75
CA TYR A 235 5.77 -13.18 21.85
C TYR A 235 5.01 -13.01 23.16
N LYS A 236 5.21 -13.94 24.09
CA LYS A 236 4.35 -14.09 25.29
C LYS A 236 4.86 -13.39 26.53
N THR A 237 6.14 -13.00 26.51
CA THR A 237 6.79 -12.29 27.65
C THR A 237 7.70 -11.18 27.15
N ALA A 238 7.94 -10.18 27.99
CA ALA A 238 8.92 -9.13 27.69
C ALA A 238 10.32 -9.71 27.47
N ALA A 239 10.71 -10.72 28.26
CA ALA A 239 12.01 -11.38 28.12
C ALA A 239 12.15 -12.12 26.77
N GLU A 240 11.10 -12.78 26.31
CA GLU A 240 11.07 -13.43 24.99
C GLU A 240 11.28 -12.39 23.89
N THR A 241 10.52 -11.30 23.90
CA THR A 241 10.63 -10.22 22.91
C THR A 241 12.03 -9.63 22.84
N GLU A 242 12.64 -9.33 23.99
CA GLU A 242 14.00 -8.81 24.07
C GLU A 242 15.01 -9.82 23.52
N SER A 243 14.86 -11.11 23.83
CA SER A 243 15.79 -12.17 23.42
C SER A 243 15.87 -12.32 21.90
N ILE A 244 14.80 -11.99 21.16
CA ILE A 244 14.80 -12.04 19.70
C ILE A 244 15.77 -10.99 19.14
N VAL A 245 15.75 -9.78 19.65
CA VAL A 245 16.68 -8.70 19.24
C VAL A 245 18.11 -9.10 19.58
N ASP A 246 18.35 -9.61 20.79
CA ASP A 246 19.67 -10.08 21.22
C ASP A 246 20.23 -11.13 20.27
N GLN A 247 19.41 -12.10 19.84
CA GLN A 247 19.86 -13.17 18.99
C GLN A 247 20.17 -12.71 17.57
N TYR A 248 19.36 -11.80 16.99
CA TYR A 248 19.71 -11.17 15.71
C TYR A 248 21.04 -10.43 15.77
N ARG A 249 21.31 -9.68 16.85
CA ARG A 249 22.57 -8.98 17.03
C ARG A 249 23.74 -9.96 17.21
N ALA A 250 23.56 -11.04 17.97
CA ALA A 250 24.58 -12.08 18.15
C ALA A 250 24.93 -12.80 16.85
N LEU A 251 23.94 -13.07 15.99
CA LEU A 251 24.14 -13.68 14.67
C LEU A 251 24.66 -12.70 13.63
N GLN A 252 24.68 -11.39 13.93
CA GLN A 252 25.05 -10.33 13.00
C GLN A 252 24.17 -10.33 11.73
N VAL A 253 22.89 -10.66 11.89
CA VAL A 253 21.88 -10.54 10.83
C VAL A 253 21.15 -9.21 11.01
N PRO A 254 21.05 -8.39 9.96
CA PRO A 254 20.47 -7.05 10.09
C PRO A 254 19.02 -7.06 10.58
N LEU A 255 18.71 -6.13 11.47
CA LEU A 255 17.37 -5.94 12.03
C LEU A 255 17.19 -4.49 12.46
N ASP A 256 16.10 -3.84 12.05
CA ASP A 256 15.73 -2.50 12.51
C ASP A 256 14.65 -2.48 13.59
N GLY A 257 13.78 -3.47 13.62
CA GLY A 257 12.70 -3.43 14.60
C GLY A 257 12.12 -4.77 14.99
N ILE A 258 11.47 -4.75 16.14
CA ILE A 258 10.69 -5.84 16.71
C ILE A 258 9.26 -5.36 16.93
N ILE A 259 8.30 -6.25 16.73
CA ILE A 259 6.87 -5.96 16.91
C ILE A 259 6.32 -6.80 18.05
N GLN A 260 5.70 -6.13 19.02
CA GLN A 260 4.93 -6.78 20.08
C GLN A 260 3.47 -6.84 19.67
N ASP A 261 2.96 -8.04 19.54
CA ASP A 261 1.55 -8.31 19.27
C ASP A 261 0.71 -8.31 20.56
N TRP A 262 -0.55 -8.61 20.44
CA TRP A 262 -1.60 -8.48 21.46
C TRP A 262 -1.36 -9.22 22.79
N GLN A 263 -2.25 -9.03 23.76
CA GLN A 263 -2.23 -9.59 25.13
C GLN A 263 -1.11 -9.12 26.06
N TYR A 264 -0.32 -8.11 25.72
CA TYR A 264 0.57 -7.45 26.68
C TYR A 264 -0.23 -6.75 27.79
N TRP A 265 -1.52 -6.54 27.59
CA TRP A 265 -2.48 -6.03 28.60
C TRP A 265 -3.06 -7.13 29.51
N GLY A 266 -2.85 -8.42 29.24
CA GLY A 266 -3.39 -9.55 30.02
C GLY A 266 -4.70 -10.09 29.42
N SER A 267 -5.78 -10.11 30.23
CA SER A 267 -7.08 -10.67 29.84
C SER A 267 -7.75 -9.92 28.68
N ASN A 268 -8.54 -10.63 27.87
CA ASN A 268 -9.35 -10.01 26.82
C ASN A 268 -10.48 -9.10 27.35
N TYR A 269 -10.84 -9.17 28.64
CA TYR A 269 -11.67 -8.12 29.29
C TYR A 269 -10.95 -6.76 29.35
N LEU A 270 -9.61 -6.77 29.28
CA LEU A 270 -8.74 -5.61 29.18
C LEU A 270 -8.28 -5.37 27.74
N TRP A 271 -8.97 -5.93 26.75
CA TRP A 271 -8.61 -5.85 25.35
C TRP A 271 -8.26 -4.42 24.92
N ASN A 272 -7.07 -4.26 24.36
CA ASN A 272 -6.55 -2.98 23.90
C ASN A 272 -6.47 -1.89 25.00
N ALA A 273 -6.11 -2.28 26.23
CA ALA A 273 -5.98 -1.33 27.34
C ALA A 273 -4.89 -0.28 27.13
N MET A 274 -4.01 -0.45 26.14
CA MET A 274 -2.91 0.46 25.80
C MET A 274 -1.93 0.67 26.95
N ASP A 275 -1.69 -0.40 27.70
CA ASP A 275 -0.72 -0.44 28.79
C ASP A 275 -0.24 -1.87 29.06
N PHE A 276 0.91 -2.05 29.66
CA PHE A 276 1.49 -3.33 30.04
C PHE A 276 0.90 -3.82 31.37
N LEU A 277 -0.28 -4.41 31.32
CA LEU A 277 -1.02 -4.85 32.52
C LEU A 277 -0.85 -6.35 32.83
N SER A 278 -0.26 -7.12 31.92
CA SER A 278 0.11 -8.53 32.17
C SER A 278 1.34 -8.62 33.04
N GLU A 279 1.36 -9.59 33.97
CA GLU A 279 2.57 -9.91 34.75
C GLU A 279 3.77 -10.27 33.86
N ASP A 280 3.51 -10.93 32.72
CA ASP A 280 4.52 -11.32 31.74
C ASP A 280 5.18 -10.11 31.05
N PHE A 281 4.52 -8.96 31.12
CA PHE A 281 5.00 -7.68 30.56
C PHE A 281 5.16 -6.58 31.61
N ALA A 282 5.30 -6.94 32.89
CA ALA A 282 5.50 -5.97 33.97
C ALA A 282 6.72 -5.06 33.74
N THR A 283 7.70 -5.50 32.98
CA THR A 283 8.88 -4.73 32.58
C THR A 283 8.75 -4.09 31.19
N GLY A 284 7.56 -3.93 30.66
CA GLY A 284 7.31 -3.42 29.31
C GLY A 284 8.02 -2.10 28.99
N PRO A 285 7.95 -1.06 29.84
CA PRO A 285 8.67 0.18 29.60
C PRO A 285 10.20 -0.01 29.56
N GLN A 286 10.75 -0.92 30.39
CA GLN A 286 12.18 -1.25 30.35
C GLN A 286 12.54 -2.06 29.11
N LEU A 287 11.66 -2.97 28.65
CA LEU A 287 11.81 -3.69 27.39
C LEU A 287 12.07 -2.72 26.23
N ILE A 288 11.26 -1.67 26.10
CA ILE A 288 11.39 -0.68 25.01
C ILE A 288 12.77 0.01 25.07
N LYS A 289 13.19 0.43 26.27
CA LYS A 289 14.52 1.03 26.48
C LYS A 289 15.66 0.07 26.11
N ASN A 290 15.53 -1.20 26.46
CA ASN A 290 16.52 -2.22 26.14
C ASN A 290 16.60 -2.49 24.63
N VAL A 291 15.46 -2.50 23.94
CA VAL A 291 15.40 -2.61 22.48
C VAL A 291 16.09 -1.42 21.81
N HIS A 292 15.82 -0.21 22.27
CA HIS A 292 16.50 1.01 21.80
C HIS A 292 18.01 0.98 22.04
N ALA A 293 18.45 0.49 23.19
CA ALA A 293 19.87 0.36 23.51
C ALA A 293 20.62 -0.60 22.56
N LYS A 294 19.89 -1.48 21.89
CA LYS A 294 20.41 -2.42 20.87
C LYS A 294 20.26 -1.89 19.45
N HIS A 295 19.97 -0.60 19.30
CA HIS A 295 19.75 0.07 18.03
C HIS A 295 18.61 -0.57 17.19
N ALA A 296 17.55 -0.95 17.87
CA ALA A 296 16.31 -1.44 17.23
C ALA A 296 15.13 -0.57 17.65
N HIS A 297 14.06 -0.59 16.86
CA HIS A 297 12.82 0.12 17.10
C HIS A 297 11.74 -0.81 17.58
N PHE A 298 10.75 -0.27 18.28
CA PHE A 298 9.69 -1.02 18.91
C PHE A 298 8.32 -0.57 18.38
N MET A 299 7.62 -1.49 17.72
CA MET A 299 6.23 -1.31 17.29
C MET A 299 5.34 -2.18 18.15
N ILE A 300 4.13 -1.70 18.46
CA ILE A 300 3.17 -2.43 19.29
C ILE A 300 1.80 -2.48 18.62
N SER A 301 1.10 -3.62 18.78
CA SER A 301 -0.25 -3.75 18.24
C SER A 301 -1.26 -2.96 19.06
N ILE A 302 -2.15 -2.31 18.36
CA ILE A 302 -3.32 -1.59 18.90
C ILE A 302 -4.53 -1.89 18.02
N TRP A 303 -5.73 -1.77 18.58
CA TRP A 303 -6.96 -2.19 17.94
C TRP A 303 -7.98 -1.04 17.91
N ALA A 304 -8.97 -1.14 17.05
CA ALA A 304 -10.09 -0.20 17.00
C ALA A 304 -11.26 -0.59 17.95
N SER A 305 -10.99 -1.47 18.89
CA SER A 305 -11.98 -2.00 19.84
C SER A 305 -11.40 -2.08 21.25
N PHE A 306 -12.28 -2.13 22.24
CA PHE A 306 -11.90 -2.11 23.65
C PHE A 306 -12.67 -3.15 24.46
N GLY A 307 -11.98 -3.79 25.41
CA GLY A 307 -12.57 -4.70 26.37
C GLY A 307 -13.36 -3.96 27.48
N PRO A 308 -14.40 -4.59 28.04
CA PRO A 308 -15.34 -3.92 28.95
C PRO A 308 -14.73 -3.48 30.28
N GLN A 309 -13.56 -3.95 30.65
CA GLN A 309 -12.87 -3.54 31.88
C GLN A 309 -11.86 -2.41 31.67
N THR A 310 -11.67 -1.95 30.43
CA THR A 310 -10.74 -0.85 30.15
C THR A 310 -11.36 0.51 30.53
N GLN A 311 -10.49 1.48 30.83
CA GLN A 311 -10.91 2.86 31.06
C GLN A 311 -11.51 3.49 29.80
N GLN A 312 -10.93 3.17 28.65
CA GLN A 312 -11.38 3.60 27.33
C GLN A 312 -12.83 3.18 27.06
N PHE A 313 -13.14 1.92 27.31
CA PHE A 313 -14.48 1.41 27.14
C PHE A 313 -15.49 2.17 28.00
N ARG A 314 -15.18 2.38 29.26
CA ARG A 314 -16.08 3.11 30.19
C ARG A 314 -16.37 4.52 29.71
N GLU A 315 -15.34 5.26 29.38
CA GLU A 315 -15.47 6.64 28.90
C GLU A 315 -16.26 6.73 27.58
N LEU A 316 -15.94 5.88 26.62
CA LEU A 316 -16.63 5.81 25.32
C LEU A 316 -18.10 5.36 25.49
N ASN A 317 -18.37 4.38 26.36
CA ASN A 317 -19.73 3.89 26.60
C ASN A 317 -20.63 4.93 27.26
N GLU A 318 -20.10 5.67 28.22
CA GLU A 318 -20.83 6.77 28.89
C GLU A 318 -21.26 7.88 27.90
N LYS A 319 -20.50 8.04 26.82
CA LYS A 319 -20.75 9.04 25.76
C LYS A 319 -21.53 8.47 24.56
N GLY A 320 -21.89 7.18 24.57
CA GLY A 320 -22.57 6.51 23.48
C GLY A 320 -21.70 6.37 22.21
N LEU A 321 -20.40 6.23 22.36
CA LEU A 321 -19.43 6.20 21.27
C LEU A 321 -18.87 4.78 20.98
N LEU A 322 -19.64 3.74 21.33
CA LEU A 322 -19.34 2.34 21.02
C LEU A 322 -20.37 1.75 20.06
N MET A 323 -19.90 0.85 19.20
CA MET A 323 -20.73 0.13 18.24
C MET A 323 -21.41 -1.07 18.88
N PRO A 324 -22.65 -1.43 18.46
CA PRO A 324 -23.40 -2.54 19.04
C PRO A 324 -23.05 -3.92 18.46
N PHE A 325 -22.33 -4.00 17.35
CA PHE A 325 -22.10 -5.24 16.63
C PHE A 325 -21.00 -6.10 17.23
N GLU A 326 -20.97 -7.37 16.82
CA GLU A 326 -19.95 -8.32 17.22
C GLU A 326 -18.62 -8.05 16.51
N THR A 327 -17.52 -8.16 17.27
CA THR A 327 -16.15 -8.03 16.76
C THR A 327 -15.24 -9.07 17.44
N TRP A 328 -14.01 -9.20 16.95
CA TRP A 328 -13.00 -10.02 17.62
C TRP A 328 -12.68 -9.41 19.01
N PRO A 329 -12.57 -10.23 20.07
CA PRO A 329 -12.57 -11.70 20.15
C PRO A 329 -13.94 -12.34 20.45
N GLN A 330 -15.04 -11.68 20.25
CA GLN A 330 -16.38 -12.25 20.47
C GLN A 330 -17.13 -12.60 19.19
N SER A 331 -16.44 -12.81 18.11
CA SER A 331 -16.99 -13.31 16.86
C SER A 331 -17.61 -14.69 17.03
N GLY A 332 -18.49 -15.14 16.19
CA GLY A 332 -19.14 -16.45 16.23
C GLY A 332 -18.23 -17.71 16.24
N ILE A 333 -16.98 -17.57 16.62
CA ILE A 333 -16.02 -18.67 16.80
C ILE A 333 -16.37 -19.45 18.05
N SER A 334 -16.38 -20.78 17.98
CA SER A 334 -16.81 -21.69 19.02
C SER A 334 -15.98 -21.67 20.31
N HIS A 335 -14.78 -21.13 20.26
CA HIS A 335 -13.91 -20.98 21.42
C HIS A 335 -13.37 -19.56 21.50
N ILE A 336 -13.30 -19.05 22.70
CA ILE A 336 -12.90 -17.70 23.03
C ILE A 336 -11.47 -17.72 23.53
N TRP A 337 -10.68 -16.76 23.11
CA TRP A 337 -9.34 -16.61 23.58
C TRP A 337 -9.23 -15.45 24.60
N PRO A 338 -8.56 -15.62 25.74
CA PRO A 338 -7.99 -16.89 26.26
C PRO A 338 -9.09 -17.88 26.68
N PRO A 339 -8.81 -19.17 26.76
CA PRO A 339 -9.82 -20.21 27.04
C PRO A 339 -10.63 -20.02 28.33
N VAL A 340 -10.11 -19.27 29.29
CA VAL A 340 -10.76 -18.94 30.56
C VAL A 340 -11.79 -17.80 30.47
N MET A 341 -11.82 -17.11 29.31
CA MET A 341 -12.74 -16.00 29.10
C MET A 341 -14.14 -16.52 28.79
N LYS A 342 -15.14 -15.94 29.41
CA LYS A 342 -16.55 -16.26 29.13
C LYS A 342 -17.02 -15.55 27.87
N TYR A 343 -17.85 -16.22 27.08
CA TYR A 343 -18.55 -15.62 25.93
C TYR A 343 -19.89 -15.00 26.39
N PRO A 344 -20.30 -13.84 25.85
CA PRO A 344 -19.53 -12.92 25.02
C PRO A 344 -18.48 -12.15 25.82
N SER A 345 -17.40 -11.78 25.18
CA SER A 345 -16.31 -11.01 25.82
C SER A 345 -16.71 -9.59 26.20
N GLY A 346 -17.71 -9.02 25.53
CA GLY A 346 -18.12 -7.64 25.67
C GLY A 346 -17.22 -6.61 24.96
N VAL A 347 -16.23 -7.05 24.21
CA VAL A 347 -15.38 -6.18 23.39
C VAL A 347 -16.22 -5.45 22.35
N LYS A 348 -16.02 -4.14 22.21
CA LYS A 348 -16.76 -3.29 21.25
C LYS A 348 -15.85 -2.35 20.51
N VAL A 349 -16.18 -2.12 19.25
CA VAL A 349 -15.55 -1.13 18.38
C VAL A 349 -16.00 0.28 18.77
N TYR A 350 -15.10 1.25 18.70
CA TYR A 350 -15.43 2.66 18.95
C TYR A 350 -15.89 3.38 17.67
N ASP A 351 -16.64 4.47 17.82
CA ASP A 351 -17.05 5.32 16.70
C ASP A 351 -15.91 6.24 16.26
N ALA A 352 -15.04 5.74 15.36
CA ALA A 352 -13.91 6.50 14.83
C ALA A 352 -14.33 7.71 13.97
N PHE A 353 -15.57 7.80 13.53
CA PHE A 353 -16.06 8.99 12.81
C PHE A 353 -16.22 10.19 13.74
N SER A 354 -16.40 9.94 15.04
CA SER A 354 -16.52 10.99 16.06
C SER A 354 -15.16 11.60 16.39
N PRO A 355 -14.98 12.94 16.22
CA PRO A 355 -13.76 13.63 16.66
C PRO A 355 -13.49 13.45 18.15
N GLU A 356 -14.53 13.41 18.98
CA GLU A 356 -14.42 13.18 20.42
C GLU A 356 -13.87 11.77 20.71
N ALA A 357 -14.38 10.75 20.03
CA ALA A 357 -13.93 9.37 20.20
C ALA A 357 -12.46 9.20 19.77
N ARG A 358 -12.02 9.85 18.67
CA ARG A 358 -10.62 9.86 18.27
C ARG A 358 -9.71 10.55 19.29
N ALA A 359 -10.18 11.63 19.89
CA ALA A 359 -9.43 12.32 20.96
C ALA A 359 -9.28 11.44 22.21
N ILE A 360 -10.33 10.71 22.59
CA ILE A 360 -10.29 9.73 23.69
C ILE A 360 -9.30 8.60 23.36
N TYR A 361 -9.33 8.10 22.15
CA TYR A 361 -8.39 7.05 21.70
C TYR A 361 -6.92 7.50 21.89
N TRP A 362 -6.56 8.67 21.39
CA TRP A 362 -5.20 9.19 21.52
C TRP A 362 -4.82 9.49 22.98
N LYS A 363 -5.75 10.00 23.78
CA LYS A 363 -5.52 10.26 25.20
C LYS A 363 -4.94 9.04 25.93
N TYR A 364 -5.44 7.86 25.64
CA TYR A 364 -4.97 6.62 26.27
C TYR A 364 -3.77 6.01 25.53
N LEU A 365 -3.72 6.08 24.21
CA LEU A 365 -2.60 5.59 23.43
C LEU A 365 -1.29 6.32 23.78
N LYS A 366 -1.40 7.57 24.17
CA LYS A 366 -0.25 8.38 24.62
C LYS A 366 0.55 7.72 25.74
N THR A 367 -0.04 6.85 26.54
CA THR A 367 0.69 6.07 27.55
C THR A 367 1.78 5.22 26.92
N LEU A 368 1.46 4.47 25.87
CA LEU A 368 2.45 3.66 25.12
C LEU A 368 3.45 4.53 24.37
N TYR A 369 3.01 5.66 23.84
CA TYR A 369 3.90 6.63 23.22
C TYR A 369 4.93 7.18 24.21
N ASP A 370 4.50 7.56 25.43
CA ASP A 370 5.36 8.07 26.48
C ASP A 370 6.35 7.02 27.02
N TYR A 371 6.03 5.72 26.92
CA TYR A 371 6.97 4.63 27.19
C TYR A 371 8.07 4.50 26.12
N GLY A 372 7.87 5.09 24.95
CA GLY A 372 8.86 5.10 23.87
C GLY A 372 8.53 4.21 22.67
N CYS A 373 7.28 3.74 22.52
CA CYS A 373 6.88 3.05 21.30
C CYS A 373 7.13 3.94 20.07
N ASP A 374 7.80 3.39 19.06
CA ASP A 374 8.23 4.12 17.88
C ASP A 374 7.17 4.15 16.78
N ALA A 375 6.30 3.15 16.74
CA ALA A 375 5.32 2.95 15.68
C ALA A 375 4.10 2.17 16.19
N TRP A 376 3.01 2.25 15.42
CA TRP A 376 1.75 1.60 15.73
C TRP A 376 1.44 0.52 14.69
N TRP A 377 1.05 -0.66 15.17
CA TRP A 377 0.47 -1.69 14.35
C TRP A 377 -1.03 -1.76 14.65
N MET A 378 -1.81 -1.11 13.80
CA MET A 378 -3.27 -1.01 13.93
C MET A 378 -3.94 -2.21 13.29
N ASP A 379 -4.22 -3.21 14.10
CA ASP A 379 -4.96 -4.39 13.67
C ASP A 379 -6.48 -4.15 13.69
N SER A 380 -7.21 -4.92 12.90
CA SER A 380 -8.68 -4.87 12.85
C SER A 380 -9.26 -3.49 12.55
N THR A 381 -8.67 -2.77 11.61
CA THR A 381 -9.17 -1.45 11.19
C THR A 381 -10.24 -1.50 10.11
N ASP A 382 -10.58 -2.68 9.60
CA ASP A 382 -11.72 -2.93 8.70
C ASP A 382 -13.11 -2.63 9.34
N PRO A 383 -13.42 -2.61 10.66
CA PRO A 383 -13.05 -3.48 11.76
C PRO A 383 -13.66 -4.89 11.59
N ASP A 384 -13.18 -5.87 12.32
CA ASP A 384 -13.82 -7.21 12.31
C ASP A 384 -15.32 -7.07 12.59
N PHE A 385 -16.14 -7.35 11.60
CA PHE A 385 -17.57 -7.17 11.62
C PHE A 385 -18.25 -8.51 11.34
N PHE A 386 -18.58 -9.21 12.41
CA PHE A 386 -19.08 -10.57 12.36
C PHE A 386 -20.61 -10.62 12.54
N ASN A 387 -21.22 -11.61 11.87
CA ASN A 387 -22.65 -11.86 11.96
C ASN A 387 -23.52 -10.58 11.80
N PRO A 388 -23.32 -9.79 10.73
CA PRO A 388 -23.96 -8.50 10.57
C PRO A 388 -25.48 -8.62 10.49
N ARG A 389 -26.18 -7.77 11.25
CA ARG A 389 -27.63 -7.62 11.22
C ARG A 389 -28.00 -6.31 10.55
N GLU A 390 -29.22 -6.22 10.01
CA GLU A 390 -29.72 -4.97 9.43
C GLU A 390 -29.70 -3.81 10.45
N SER A 391 -30.01 -4.10 11.72
CA SER A 391 -29.93 -3.11 12.80
C SER A 391 -28.50 -2.59 13.05
N ASP A 392 -27.47 -3.39 12.78
CA ASP A 392 -26.09 -2.97 12.91
C ASP A 392 -25.71 -1.98 11.79
N TYR A 393 -26.13 -2.23 10.56
CA TYR A 393 -25.95 -1.31 9.43
C TYR A 393 -26.72 0.00 9.63
N ALA A 394 -27.92 -0.06 10.22
CA ALA A 394 -28.76 1.11 10.51
C ALA A 394 -28.30 1.90 11.75
N HIS A 395 -27.33 1.40 12.51
CA HIS A 395 -26.82 2.09 13.70
C HIS A 395 -26.27 3.47 13.36
N LYS A 396 -26.70 4.46 14.15
CA LYS A 396 -26.22 5.85 13.99
C LYS A 396 -24.77 5.97 14.47
N VAL A 397 -23.94 6.54 13.63
CA VAL A 397 -22.57 6.95 13.92
C VAL A 397 -22.45 8.45 13.71
N TYR A 398 -21.33 9.03 14.10
CA TYR A 398 -21.10 10.45 13.84
C TYR A 398 -21.17 10.75 12.34
N GLY A 399 -22.10 11.62 11.94
CA GLY A 399 -22.25 12.07 10.55
C GLY A 399 -23.08 11.16 9.64
N GLY A 400 -23.63 10.05 10.13
CA GLY A 400 -24.45 9.16 9.29
C GLY A 400 -24.87 7.88 9.98
N THR A 401 -24.99 6.82 9.21
CA THR A 401 -25.19 5.44 9.67
C THR A 401 -23.93 4.62 9.44
N TRP A 402 -23.81 3.49 10.14
CA TRP A 402 -22.72 2.55 9.86
C TRP A 402 -22.69 2.13 8.39
N ARG A 403 -23.88 1.85 7.81
CA ARG A 403 -23.98 1.55 6.37
C ARG A 403 -23.40 2.65 5.49
N SER A 404 -23.77 3.90 5.74
CA SER A 404 -23.38 5.01 4.87
C SER A 404 -21.90 5.38 4.95
N GLN A 405 -21.17 4.98 6.01
CA GLN A 405 -19.80 5.42 6.24
C GLN A 405 -18.77 4.30 6.42
N ARG A 406 -19.21 3.05 6.53
CA ARG A 406 -18.40 1.92 6.96
C ARG A 406 -17.04 1.79 6.26
N ASN A 407 -16.98 1.93 4.94
CA ASN A 407 -15.74 1.70 4.19
C ASN A 407 -14.66 2.75 4.49
N ALA A 408 -15.04 3.93 4.99
CA ALA A 408 -14.09 4.97 5.41
C ALA A 408 -13.62 4.82 6.87
N PHE A 409 -14.06 3.81 7.60
CA PHE A 409 -13.66 3.60 8.99
C PHE A 409 -12.13 3.52 9.18
N PRO A 410 -11.37 2.75 8.36
CA PRO A 410 -9.91 2.70 8.50
C PRO A 410 -9.25 4.06 8.32
N LEU A 411 -9.73 4.88 7.39
CA LEU A 411 -9.24 6.24 7.19
C LEU A 411 -9.41 7.09 8.47
N GLU A 412 -10.58 7.06 9.08
CA GLU A 412 -10.89 7.88 10.25
C GLU A 412 -10.09 7.47 11.48
N THR A 413 -9.96 6.17 11.73
CA THR A 413 -9.19 5.70 12.89
C THR A 413 -7.69 5.97 12.75
N VAL A 414 -7.13 5.81 11.55
CA VAL A 414 -5.72 6.14 11.27
C VAL A 414 -5.49 7.66 11.33
N ARG A 415 -6.36 8.44 10.69
CA ARG A 415 -6.29 9.91 10.71
C ARG A 415 -6.31 10.47 12.13
N GLY A 416 -7.15 9.92 13.00
CA GLY A 416 -7.24 10.36 14.39
C GLY A 416 -5.93 10.25 15.13
N ILE A 417 -5.23 9.12 14.99
CA ILE A 417 -3.92 8.90 15.61
C ILE A 417 -2.86 9.82 14.98
N TYR A 418 -2.77 9.83 13.64
CA TYR A 418 -1.78 10.65 12.95
C TYR A 418 -1.90 12.14 13.32
N GLN A 419 -3.08 12.70 13.24
CA GLN A 419 -3.31 14.12 13.53
C GLN A 419 -3.06 14.45 14.99
N SER A 420 -3.47 13.58 15.92
CA SER A 420 -3.25 13.79 17.36
C SER A 420 -1.78 13.72 17.72
N GLN A 421 -1.06 12.73 17.22
CA GLN A 421 0.38 12.59 17.45
C GLN A 421 1.16 13.74 16.80
N ARG A 422 0.81 14.17 15.58
CA ARG A 422 1.42 15.34 14.93
C ARG A 422 1.20 16.64 15.73
N LYS A 423 0.09 16.76 16.41
CA LYS A 423 -0.22 17.90 17.28
C LYS A 423 0.65 17.91 18.51
N ASP A 424 0.86 16.75 19.12
CA ASP A 424 1.63 16.61 20.38
C ASP A 424 3.13 16.58 20.13
N ASP A 425 3.58 15.94 19.06
CA ASP A 425 4.99 15.90 18.66
C ASP A 425 5.13 16.16 17.15
N ARG A 426 5.54 17.37 16.82
CA ARG A 426 5.78 17.78 15.44
C ARG A 426 7.15 17.38 14.90
N GLY A 427 8.03 16.90 15.76
CA GLY A 427 9.42 16.60 15.41
C GLY A 427 9.60 15.24 14.74
N LYS A 428 9.00 14.20 15.31
CA LYS A 428 9.16 12.82 14.85
C LYS A 428 8.17 12.42 13.76
N ARG A 429 8.68 11.71 12.75
CA ARG A 429 7.83 11.06 11.74
C ARG A 429 7.00 9.95 12.35
N ILE A 430 5.76 9.87 11.94
CA ILE A 430 4.79 8.87 12.38
C ILE A 430 4.80 7.72 11.37
N PHE A 431 4.80 6.49 11.88
CA PHE A 431 4.63 5.30 11.10
C PHE A 431 3.50 4.45 11.69
N ILE A 432 2.49 4.19 10.87
CA ILE A 432 1.33 3.38 11.22
C ILE A 432 1.22 2.23 10.22
N MET A 433 1.29 1.00 10.69
CA MET A 433 0.95 -0.16 9.90
C MET A 433 -0.50 -0.55 10.21
N THR A 434 -1.33 -0.73 9.21
CA THR A 434 -2.77 -0.94 9.37
C THR A 434 -3.27 -2.09 8.51
N ARG A 435 -4.30 -2.83 9.00
CA ARG A 435 -4.86 -3.96 8.25
C ARG A 435 -5.77 -3.53 7.09
N SER A 436 -6.39 -2.38 7.21
CA SER A 436 -7.28 -1.86 6.19
C SER A 436 -7.00 -0.40 5.87
N SER A 437 -7.50 0.05 4.74
CA SER A 437 -7.27 1.40 4.24
C SER A 437 -8.46 1.90 3.43
N PHE A 438 -8.56 3.20 3.25
CA PHE A 438 -9.49 3.82 2.30
C PHE A 438 -8.79 4.93 1.52
N ALA A 439 -9.40 5.37 0.43
CA ALA A 439 -8.86 6.44 -0.41
C ALA A 439 -8.44 7.66 0.42
N GLY A 440 -7.24 8.20 0.15
CA GLY A 440 -6.69 9.33 0.90
C GLY A 440 -5.89 8.96 2.15
N GLN A 441 -5.90 7.70 2.57
CA GLN A 441 -5.20 7.30 3.81
C GLN A 441 -3.68 7.41 3.71
N GLN A 442 -3.09 7.39 2.51
CA GLN A 442 -1.65 7.60 2.29
C GLN A 442 -1.13 8.89 2.93
N HIS A 443 -1.98 9.90 3.07
CA HIS A 443 -1.63 11.20 3.65
C HIS A 443 -1.33 11.15 5.16
N TYR A 444 -1.74 10.08 5.83
CA TYR A 444 -1.69 9.93 7.28
C TYR A 444 -0.63 8.92 7.76
N GLY A 445 0.50 8.83 7.08
CA GLY A 445 1.68 8.08 7.54
C GLY A 445 1.43 6.58 7.69
N SER A 446 0.58 6.00 6.87
CA SER A 446 0.16 4.60 7.00
C SER A 446 0.68 3.72 5.86
N ASN A 447 0.96 2.47 6.25
CA ASN A 447 1.22 1.34 5.36
C ASN A 447 0.21 0.23 5.66
N MET A 448 -0.41 -0.31 4.63
CA MET A 448 -1.37 -1.40 4.77
C MET A 448 -0.72 -2.75 4.47
N TRP A 449 -1.01 -3.77 5.29
CA TRP A 449 -0.66 -5.14 4.94
C TRP A 449 -1.90 -5.93 4.50
N SER A 450 -1.68 -7.02 3.79
CA SER A 450 -2.72 -7.79 3.11
C SER A 450 -3.59 -8.69 4.01
N GLY A 451 -3.50 -8.55 5.32
CA GLY A 451 -4.30 -9.31 6.30
C GLY A 451 -3.77 -10.71 6.61
N ASP A 452 -4.62 -11.53 7.21
CA ASP A 452 -4.28 -12.86 7.73
C ASP A 452 -4.34 -13.94 6.64
N VAL A 453 -3.48 -13.80 5.64
CA VAL A 453 -3.44 -14.67 4.46
C VAL A 453 -2.91 -16.06 4.77
N ALA A 454 -3.40 -17.07 4.08
CA ALA A 454 -2.89 -18.44 4.22
C ALA A 454 -1.45 -18.56 3.70
N SER A 455 -0.66 -19.44 4.33
CA SER A 455 0.68 -19.81 3.86
C SER A 455 0.56 -20.79 2.69
N SER A 456 0.35 -20.27 1.49
CA SER A 456 0.20 -21.07 0.27
C SER A 456 0.85 -20.40 -0.93
N TRP A 457 1.25 -21.19 -1.91
CA TRP A 457 1.74 -20.67 -3.18
C TRP A 457 0.66 -19.91 -3.94
N ASP A 458 -0.58 -20.38 -3.89
CA ASP A 458 -1.71 -19.66 -4.48
C ASP A 458 -1.86 -18.26 -3.91
N MET A 459 -1.77 -18.13 -2.60
CA MET A 459 -1.85 -16.82 -1.94
C MET A 459 -0.63 -15.94 -2.24
N LEU A 460 0.57 -16.52 -2.31
CA LEU A 460 1.75 -15.76 -2.73
C LEU A 460 1.59 -15.17 -4.14
N ARG A 461 1.08 -15.98 -5.09
CA ARG A 461 0.76 -15.48 -6.44
C ARG A 461 -0.24 -14.33 -6.42
N LYS A 462 -1.24 -14.38 -5.55
CA LYS A 462 -2.27 -13.32 -5.39
C LYS A 462 -1.74 -12.04 -4.75
N GLN A 463 -0.69 -12.12 -3.93
CA GLN A 463 -0.12 -10.94 -3.26
C GLN A 463 0.45 -9.91 -4.25
N VAL A 464 1.07 -10.37 -5.34
CA VAL A 464 1.68 -9.47 -6.33
C VAL A 464 0.63 -8.57 -6.99
N PRO A 465 -0.41 -9.09 -7.67
CA PRO A 465 -1.43 -8.24 -8.27
C PRO A 465 -2.26 -7.46 -7.24
N ALA A 466 -2.47 -7.98 -6.04
CA ALA A 466 -3.16 -7.26 -4.97
C ALA A 466 -2.39 -5.99 -4.55
N GLY A 467 -1.08 -6.12 -4.30
CA GLY A 467 -0.22 -4.98 -3.97
C GLY A 467 -0.13 -3.96 -5.10
N LEU A 468 0.01 -4.41 -6.36
CA LEU A 468 0.04 -3.55 -7.53
C LEU A 468 -1.28 -2.79 -7.74
N SER A 469 -2.42 -3.47 -7.58
CA SER A 469 -3.74 -2.83 -7.67
C SER A 469 -3.95 -1.79 -6.59
N PHE A 470 -3.47 -2.05 -5.37
CA PHE A 470 -3.52 -1.09 -4.28
C PHE A 470 -2.71 0.17 -4.57
N THR A 471 -1.49 0.04 -5.11
CA THR A 471 -0.65 1.22 -5.41
C THR A 471 -1.26 2.12 -6.49
N LEU A 472 -2.06 1.58 -7.39
CA LEU A 472 -2.76 2.33 -8.43
C LEU A 472 -3.88 3.24 -7.90
N THR A 473 -4.27 3.09 -6.64
CA THR A 473 -5.31 3.93 -6.01
C THR A 473 -4.78 5.24 -5.41
N GLY A 474 -3.47 5.49 -5.52
CA GLY A 474 -2.79 6.64 -4.92
C GLY A 474 -2.00 6.31 -3.66
N ASN A 475 -2.23 5.16 -3.02
CA ASN A 475 -1.52 4.72 -1.83
C ASN A 475 -0.33 3.81 -2.17
N PRO A 476 0.93 4.26 -2.01
CA PRO A 476 2.11 3.49 -2.41
C PRO A 476 2.56 2.46 -1.35
N ASN A 477 1.98 2.48 -0.17
CA ASN A 477 2.50 1.83 1.03
C ASN A 477 1.79 0.50 1.30
N PHE A 478 2.37 -0.58 0.80
CA PHE A 478 1.84 -1.94 0.89
C PHE A 478 2.90 -2.92 1.38
N ASN A 479 2.49 -3.89 2.20
CA ASN A 479 3.28 -5.08 2.49
C ASN A 479 2.39 -6.30 2.72
N THR A 480 3.01 -7.43 2.99
CA THR A 480 2.38 -8.72 3.24
C THR A 480 3.10 -9.41 4.40
N ASP A 481 2.40 -10.32 5.07
CA ASP A 481 3.02 -11.22 6.04
C ASP A 481 3.92 -12.21 5.31
N ILE A 482 5.24 -12.08 5.47
CA ILE A 482 6.19 -12.96 4.77
C ILE A 482 6.02 -14.41 5.22
N GLY A 483 5.73 -15.26 4.27
CA GLY A 483 5.43 -16.67 4.47
C GLY A 483 3.93 -16.98 4.67
N GLY A 484 3.06 -15.96 4.57
CA GLY A 484 1.65 -16.05 4.93
C GLY A 484 1.44 -16.02 6.45
N PHE A 485 0.23 -15.76 6.92
CA PHE A 485 -0.06 -15.68 8.35
C PHE A 485 -0.23 -17.07 8.98
N PHE A 486 -1.11 -17.92 8.42
CA PHE A 486 -1.39 -19.25 8.93
C PHE A 486 -0.49 -20.32 8.29
N CYS A 487 0.49 -20.83 9.02
CA CYS A 487 1.37 -21.90 8.54
C CYS A 487 1.15 -23.25 9.24
N GLY A 488 0.06 -23.41 9.97
CA GLY A 488 -0.22 -24.61 10.78
C GLY A 488 -0.26 -25.91 10.00
N SER A 489 -0.65 -25.86 8.72
CA SER A 489 -0.65 -27.02 7.83
C SER A 489 0.74 -27.60 7.57
N TYR A 490 1.80 -26.82 7.78
CA TYR A 490 3.20 -27.27 7.65
C TYR A 490 3.80 -27.81 8.97
N ASN A 491 3.07 -27.76 10.06
CA ASN A 491 3.49 -28.32 11.36
C ASN A 491 3.37 -29.85 11.37
N THR A 492 3.99 -30.52 10.42
CA THR A 492 3.85 -31.97 10.20
C THR A 492 4.67 -32.84 11.16
N GLN A 493 5.63 -32.25 11.87
CA GLN A 493 6.49 -32.92 12.85
C GLN A 493 6.23 -32.44 14.29
N GLY A 494 5.03 -32.02 14.59
CA GLY A 494 4.62 -31.49 15.89
C GLY A 494 4.45 -29.96 15.88
N PRO A 495 4.02 -29.39 17.02
CA PRO A 495 3.78 -27.96 17.13
C PRO A 495 4.99 -27.12 16.71
N ALA A 496 4.74 -26.00 16.03
CA ALA A 496 5.76 -25.03 15.61
C ALA A 496 6.89 -25.62 14.71
N SER A 497 6.62 -26.71 14.01
CA SER A 497 7.64 -27.39 13.18
C SER A 497 7.72 -26.86 11.74
N ALA A 498 6.83 -25.97 11.32
CA ALA A 498 6.80 -25.44 9.94
C ALA A 498 8.16 -24.93 9.43
N PRO A 499 8.97 -24.19 10.19
CA PRO A 499 10.28 -23.72 9.72
C PRO A 499 11.28 -24.83 9.40
N ARG A 500 11.03 -26.04 9.85
CA ARG A 500 11.84 -27.25 9.54
C ARG A 500 11.25 -28.09 8.41
N ASN A 501 10.06 -27.71 7.91
CA ASN A 501 9.41 -28.37 6.80
C ASN A 501 9.92 -27.77 5.47
N PRO A 502 10.54 -28.57 4.57
CA PRO A 502 11.10 -28.05 3.33
C PRO A 502 10.09 -27.33 2.43
N GLN A 503 8.83 -27.75 2.42
CA GLN A 503 7.76 -27.10 1.66
C GLN A 503 7.51 -25.68 2.17
N PHE A 504 7.48 -25.48 3.48
CA PHE A 504 7.35 -24.15 4.05
C PHE A 504 8.63 -23.32 3.89
N GLN A 505 9.80 -23.94 4.01
CA GLN A 505 11.09 -23.26 3.81
C GLN A 505 11.18 -22.61 2.43
N GLU A 506 10.84 -23.36 1.37
CA GLU A 506 10.86 -22.82 0.01
C GLU A 506 9.83 -21.68 -0.16
N LEU A 507 8.59 -21.90 0.27
CA LEU A 507 7.53 -20.87 0.22
C LEU A 507 7.97 -19.61 0.97
N TYR A 508 8.51 -19.76 2.17
CA TYR A 508 8.95 -18.64 3.00
C TYR A 508 10.07 -17.83 2.32
N ILE A 509 11.07 -18.50 1.76
CA ILE A 509 12.17 -17.83 1.05
C ILE A 509 11.64 -17.06 -0.16
N ARG A 510 10.78 -17.67 -0.98
CA ARG A 510 10.22 -16.99 -2.17
C ARG A 510 9.30 -15.83 -1.78
N TRP A 511 8.56 -15.97 -0.69
CA TRP A 511 7.76 -14.87 -0.16
C TRP A 511 8.64 -13.73 0.39
N MET A 512 9.73 -14.07 1.06
CA MET A 512 10.70 -13.09 1.53
C MET A 512 11.36 -12.33 0.37
N GLN A 513 11.67 -13.01 -0.72
CA GLN A 513 12.20 -12.41 -1.94
C GLN A 513 11.20 -11.45 -2.60
N TYR A 514 9.90 -11.75 -2.54
CA TYR A 514 8.86 -10.77 -2.91
C TYR A 514 8.79 -9.61 -1.90
N GLY A 515 8.76 -9.91 -0.62
CA GLY A 515 8.70 -8.91 0.45
C GLY A 515 9.88 -7.91 0.44
N LEU A 516 11.03 -8.32 -0.09
CA LEU A 516 12.19 -7.47 -0.33
C LEU A 516 11.84 -6.18 -1.08
N PHE A 517 10.89 -6.23 -1.99
CA PHE A 517 10.46 -5.10 -2.83
C PHE A 517 9.32 -4.29 -2.23
N CYS A 518 8.69 -4.76 -1.16
CA CYS A 518 7.66 -3.98 -0.45
C CYS A 518 8.29 -2.84 0.35
N PRO A 519 7.64 -1.68 0.49
CA PRO A 519 8.17 -0.58 1.32
C PRO A 519 8.44 -1.01 2.76
N VAL A 520 7.61 -1.87 3.34
CA VAL A 520 7.83 -2.48 4.65
C VAL A 520 8.23 -3.95 4.47
N PHE A 521 9.36 -4.34 5.05
CA PHE A 521 9.94 -5.67 4.95
C PHE A 521 9.84 -6.38 6.31
N ARG A 522 8.75 -7.13 6.50
CA ARG A 522 8.36 -7.71 7.79
C ARG A 522 8.08 -9.20 7.70
N SER A 523 8.75 -9.98 8.54
CA SER A 523 8.37 -11.37 8.82
C SER A 523 7.31 -11.40 9.93
N HIS A 524 6.17 -12.04 9.67
CA HIS A 524 5.09 -12.19 10.64
C HIS A 524 4.24 -13.42 10.35
N GLY A 525 3.64 -14.00 11.38
CA GLY A 525 2.61 -15.03 11.28
C GLY A 525 2.35 -15.78 12.55
N ALA A 526 1.31 -16.61 12.51
CA ALA A 526 0.89 -17.53 13.56
C ALA A 526 1.47 -18.92 13.38
N ASP A 527 1.13 -19.81 14.29
CA ASP A 527 1.35 -21.27 14.29
C ASP A 527 2.81 -21.74 14.44
N ALA A 528 3.79 -20.94 14.06
CA ALA A 528 5.20 -21.23 14.25
C ALA A 528 6.04 -19.93 14.28
N PRO A 529 7.16 -19.91 15.01
CA PRO A 529 8.12 -18.82 14.99
C PRO A 529 8.85 -18.77 13.64
N ARG A 530 9.23 -17.58 13.19
CA ARG A 530 9.85 -17.36 11.87
C ARG A 530 11.15 -16.58 11.93
N GLU A 531 11.76 -16.52 13.09
CA GLU A 531 13.11 -15.97 13.24
C GLU A 531 14.09 -16.85 12.43
N ILE A 532 15.12 -16.23 11.88
CA ILE A 532 16.02 -16.90 10.93
C ILE A 532 16.62 -18.20 11.46
N TRP A 533 16.95 -18.28 12.75
CA TRP A 533 17.51 -19.51 13.37
C TRP A 533 16.52 -20.65 13.50
N GLN A 534 15.23 -20.41 13.30
CA GLN A 534 14.22 -21.48 13.27
C GLN A 534 14.33 -22.33 12.00
N PHE A 535 14.90 -21.75 10.94
CA PHE A 535 15.05 -22.37 9.62
C PHE A 535 16.38 -23.11 9.45
N GLY A 536 17.28 -23.04 10.40
CA GLY A 536 18.59 -23.66 10.32
C GLY A 536 19.72 -22.81 10.92
N LYS A 537 20.94 -23.07 10.50
CA LYS A 537 22.15 -22.44 10.98
C LYS A 537 22.92 -21.80 9.81
N LYS A 538 23.77 -20.83 10.13
CA LYS A 538 24.69 -20.22 9.14
C LYS A 538 25.52 -21.30 8.44
N GLY A 539 25.59 -21.20 7.12
CA GLY A 539 26.21 -22.20 6.25
C GLY A 539 25.21 -23.23 5.68
N GLU A 540 23.99 -23.30 6.20
CA GLU A 540 22.92 -24.14 5.65
C GLU A 540 22.15 -23.35 4.58
N PRO A 541 21.75 -23.98 3.45
CA PRO A 541 21.22 -23.27 2.29
C PRO A 541 19.99 -22.39 2.58
N VAL A 542 19.07 -22.88 3.42
CA VAL A 542 17.85 -22.15 3.76
C VAL A 542 18.15 -20.92 4.59
N TYR A 543 18.96 -21.06 5.64
CA TYR A 543 19.39 -19.95 6.48
C TYR A 543 20.15 -18.89 5.65
N ASP A 544 21.09 -19.34 4.84
CA ASP A 544 21.92 -18.44 4.01
C ASP A 544 21.08 -17.68 2.98
N ALA A 545 20.07 -18.31 2.39
CA ALA A 545 19.15 -17.66 1.46
C ALA A 545 18.34 -16.53 2.14
N ILE A 546 17.88 -16.76 3.37
CA ILE A 546 17.16 -15.76 4.17
C ILE A 546 18.10 -14.60 4.51
N GLU A 547 19.30 -14.89 5.02
CA GLU A 547 20.28 -13.87 5.38
C GLU A 547 20.69 -13.02 4.18
N GLN A 548 20.97 -13.64 3.02
CA GLN A 548 21.33 -12.91 1.81
C GLN A 548 20.21 -12.00 1.32
N THR A 549 18.95 -12.42 1.44
CA THR A 549 17.80 -11.58 1.09
C THR A 549 17.69 -10.36 2.02
N ILE A 550 17.87 -10.54 3.33
CA ILE A 550 17.92 -9.43 4.29
C ILE A 550 19.06 -8.47 3.95
N ARG A 551 20.29 -8.98 3.71
CA ARG A 551 21.44 -8.14 3.37
C ARG A 551 21.26 -7.37 2.07
N LEU A 552 20.62 -7.99 1.07
CA LEU A 552 20.31 -7.28 -0.18
C LEU A 552 19.37 -6.10 0.07
N ARG A 553 18.35 -6.27 0.94
CA ARG A 553 17.47 -5.16 1.34
C ARG A 553 18.26 -3.99 1.89
N TYR A 554 19.20 -4.23 2.79
CA TYR A 554 20.01 -3.16 3.37
C TYR A 554 20.94 -2.49 2.36
N ARG A 555 21.48 -3.27 1.40
CA ARG A 555 22.26 -2.72 0.29
C ARG A 555 21.42 -1.79 -0.61
N LEU A 556 20.12 -2.07 -0.76
CA LEU A 556 19.19 -1.29 -1.59
C LEU A 556 18.61 -0.06 -0.87
N ILE A 557 18.86 0.15 0.41
CA ILE A 557 18.24 1.26 1.17
C ILE A 557 18.54 2.64 0.57
N PRO A 558 19.75 3.00 0.10
CA PRO A 558 19.98 4.29 -0.54
C PRO A 558 19.10 4.50 -1.79
N TYR A 559 18.91 3.48 -2.59
CA TYR A 559 17.98 3.50 -3.72
C TYR A 559 16.52 3.62 -3.26
N LEU A 560 16.11 2.80 -2.29
CA LEU A 560 14.75 2.79 -1.77
C LEU A 560 14.37 4.10 -1.07
N TYR A 561 15.27 4.65 -0.27
CA TYR A 561 15.00 5.91 0.44
C TYR A 561 14.96 7.12 -0.51
N SER A 562 15.77 7.11 -1.56
CA SER A 562 15.67 8.09 -2.63
C SER A 562 14.39 7.93 -3.45
N THR A 563 13.93 6.68 -3.66
CA THR A 563 12.61 6.40 -4.24
C THR A 563 11.49 6.90 -3.34
N ALA A 564 11.60 6.74 -2.03
CA ALA A 564 10.63 7.28 -1.06
C ALA A 564 10.49 8.80 -1.19
N TRP A 565 11.59 9.51 -1.40
CA TRP A 565 11.55 10.94 -1.69
C TRP A 565 10.81 11.24 -3.00
N GLN A 566 11.02 10.45 -4.05
CA GLN A 566 10.28 10.61 -5.31
C GLN A 566 8.78 10.33 -5.13
N VAL A 567 8.42 9.37 -4.29
CA VAL A 567 7.02 9.11 -3.92
C VAL A 567 6.39 10.34 -3.26
N THR A 568 7.10 10.97 -2.33
CA THR A 568 6.63 12.16 -1.61
C THR A 568 6.61 13.41 -2.50
N SER A 569 7.68 13.67 -3.25
CA SER A 569 7.87 14.92 -4.00
C SER A 569 7.35 14.92 -5.43
N ASN A 570 7.31 13.75 -6.07
CA ASN A 570 6.97 13.61 -7.51
C ASN A 570 5.84 12.60 -7.77
N ASN A 571 5.14 12.16 -6.74
CA ASN A 571 4.01 11.22 -6.84
C ASN A 571 4.33 9.88 -7.50
N GLU A 572 5.57 9.40 -7.35
CA GLU A 572 5.98 8.07 -7.82
C GLU A 572 5.44 6.95 -6.94
N SER A 573 5.79 5.70 -7.25
CA SER A 573 5.40 4.50 -6.49
C SER A 573 6.59 3.56 -6.34
N TYR A 574 6.62 2.79 -5.23
CA TYR A 574 7.63 1.75 -5.01
C TYR A 574 7.38 0.54 -5.90
N LEU A 575 6.18 -0.01 -5.81
CA LEU A 575 5.70 -1.12 -6.63
C LEU A 575 4.92 -0.54 -7.81
N ARG A 576 5.34 -0.86 -9.03
CA ARG A 576 4.78 -0.28 -10.25
C ARG A 576 4.37 -1.41 -11.18
N PRO A 577 3.09 -1.50 -11.58
CA PRO A 577 2.69 -2.41 -12.65
C PRO A 577 3.50 -2.10 -13.92
N LEU A 578 3.85 -3.11 -14.69
CA LEU A 578 4.69 -2.91 -15.88
C LEU A 578 4.05 -1.98 -16.92
N PHE A 579 2.73 -1.93 -17.02
CA PHE A 579 2.05 -1.02 -17.94
C PHE A 579 2.21 0.46 -17.55
N SER A 580 2.57 0.79 -16.30
CA SER A 580 2.85 2.18 -15.90
C SER A 580 4.00 2.78 -16.71
N ASP A 581 5.02 1.98 -16.99
CA ASP A 581 6.21 2.37 -17.77
C ASP A 581 6.15 1.92 -19.23
N PHE A 582 5.38 0.86 -19.55
CA PHE A 582 5.35 0.19 -20.84
C PHE A 582 3.92 0.02 -21.38
N ALA A 583 3.09 1.07 -21.30
CA ALA A 583 1.67 1.02 -21.66
C ALA A 583 1.40 0.60 -23.12
N THR A 584 2.34 0.79 -24.03
CA THR A 584 2.24 0.38 -25.44
C THR A 584 2.54 -1.09 -25.67
N ASP A 585 3.11 -1.78 -24.70
CA ASP A 585 3.38 -3.22 -24.75
C ASP A 585 2.19 -4.01 -24.18
N ARG A 586 1.35 -4.56 -25.05
CA ARG A 586 0.16 -5.31 -24.61
C ARG A 586 0.47 -6.56 -23.79
N ASN A 587 1.68 -7.11 -23.87
CA ASN A 587 2.08 -8.29 -23.11
C ASN A 587 2.15 -8.01 -21.59
N VAL A 588 2.23 -6.75 -21.18
CA VAL A 588 2.35 -6.38 -19.76
C VAL A 588 1.03 -5.89 -19.13
N TRP A 589 -0.06 -5.76 -19.90
CA TRP A 589 -1.32 -5.23 -19.39
C TRP A 589 -1.97 -6.09 -18.31
N ASP A 590 -1.81 -7.41 -18.41
CA ASP A 590 -2.35 -8.38 -17.45
C ASP A 590 -1.24 -9.10 -16.65
N MET A 591 -0.04 -8.52 -16.57
CA MET A 591 1.10 -9.12 -15.88
C MET A 591 0.86 -9.18 -14.37
N THR A 592 0.97 -10.38 -13.78
CA THR A 592 0.67 -10.64 -12.37
C THR A 592 1.87 -11.15 -11.57
N ASP A 593 3.02 -11.36 -12.21
CA ASP A 593 4.20 -11.98 -11.59
C ASP A 593 5.51 -11.21 -11.81
N GLU A 594 5.42 -10.03 -12.42
CA GLU A 594 6.54 -9.13 -12.66
C GLU A 594 6.09 -7.68 -12.50
N PHE A 595 6.98 -6.83 -11.97
CA PHE A 595 6.69 -5.42 -11.73
C PHE A 595 7.98 -4.60 -11.66
N MET A 596 7.88 -3.29 -11.79
CA MET A 596 9.00 -2.40 -11.49
C MET A 596 9.06 -2.09 -10.00
N PHE A 597 10.25 -2.12 -9.44
CA PHE A 597 10.60 -1.61 -8.12
C PHE A 597 11.30 -0.26 -8.29
N GLY A 598 10.57 0.82 -8.02
CA GLY A 598 10.97 2.14 -8.47
C GLY A 598 11.09 2.20 -10.00
N ASN A 599 11.93 3.10 -10.50
CA ASN A 599 12.07 3.32 -11.95
C ASN A 599 13.15 2.45 -12.62
N SER A 600 13.98 1.77 -11.84
CA SER A 600 15.19 1.14 -12.37
C SER A 600 15.16 -0.38 -12.38
N ILE A 601 14.51 -1.02 -11.41
CA ILE A 601 14.60 -2.47 -11.20
C ILE A 601 13.30 -3.15 -11.64
N LEU A 602 13.43 -4.11 -12.56
CA LEU A 602 12.38 -5.07 -12.86
C LEU A 602 12.50 -6.26 -11.89
N ALA A 603 11.54 -6.45 -11.02
CA ALA A 603 11.45 -7.59 -10.13
C ALA A 603 10.64 -8.70 -10.79
N ALA A 604 11.19 -9.90 -10.82
CA ALA A 604 10.58 -11.08 -11.44
C ALA A 604 10.62 -12.29 -10.50
N PRO A 605 9.97 -12.19 -9.30
CA PRO A 605 10.07 -13.23 -8.28
C PRO A 605 9.59 -14.59 -8.78
N VAL A 606 10.17 -15.65 -8.20
CA VAL A 606 9.70 -17.02 -8.42
C VAL A 606 8.48 -17.24 -7.54
N LEU A 607 7.35 -17.57 -8.15
CA LEU A 607 6.04 -17.70 -7.48
C LEU A 607 5.48 -19.13 -7.54
N ASP A 608 6.30 -20.08 -7.95
CA ASP A 608 5.97 -21.50 -7.99
C ASP A 608 7.08 -22.33 -7.34
N PRO A 609 6.78 -23.47 -6.70
CA PRO A 609 7.79 -24.33 -6.11
C PRO A 609 8.70 -24.94 -7.17
N GLN A 610 10.00 -24.91 -6.91
CA GLN A 610 11.03 -25.47 -7.80
C GLN A 610 11.77 -26.65 -7.18
N TYR A 611 11.85 -26.73 -5.86
CA TYR A 611 12.59 -27.74 -5.11
C TYR A 611 11.66 -28.73 -4.41
N THR A 612 10.47 -28.29 -4.02
CA THR A 612 9.47 -29.09 -3.33
C THR A 612 8.21 -29.24 -4.17
N GLN A 613 7.33 -30.14 -3.76
CA GLN A 613 5.98 -30.19 -4.35
C GLN A 613 5.10 -29.11 -3.72
N GLU A 614 4.20 -28.54 -4.52
CA GLU A 614 3.22 -27.59 -4.00
C GLU A 614 2.29 -28.28 -3.00
N LYS A 615 2.20 -27.69 -1.81
CA LYS A 615 1.18 -28.05 -0.83
C LYS A 615 -0.06 -27.23 -1.11
N VAL A 616 -1.15 -27.89 -1.46
CA VAL A 616 -2.44 -27.24 -1.70
C VAL A 616 -3.13 -26.98 -0.36
N ILE A 617 -3.29 -25.71 -0.02
CA ILE A 617 -4.00 -25.27 1.19
C ILE A 617 -5.43 -24.95 0.80
N ARG A 618 -6.40 -25.47 1.58
CA ARG A 618 -7.80 -25.09 1.45
C ARG A 618 -8.08 -23.92 2.38
N GLU A 619 -8.59 -22.86 1.77
CA GLU A 619 -9.03 -21.68 2.49
C GLU A 619 -10.53 -21.77 2.78
N ASP A 620 -10.92 -21.21 3.91
CA ASP A 620 -12.34 -21.00 4.21
C ASP A 620 -12.90 -19.95 3.28
N ALA A 621 -13.98 -20.26 2.56
CA ALA A 621 -14.56 -19.38 1.57
C ALA A 621 -15.12 -18.05 2.15
N MET A 622 -15.41 -18.03 3.46
CA MET A 622 -15.92 -16.83 4.13
C MET A 622 -14.82 -15.99 4.77
N THR A 623 -13.79 -16.62 5.31
CA THR A 623 -12.72 -15.96 6.07
C THR A 623 -11.41 -15.91 5.31
N GLY A 624 -11.21 -16.71 4.27
CA GLY A 624 -9.93 -16.87 3.59
C GLY A 624 -8.86 -17.56 4.43
N TRP A 625 -9.23 -18.11 5.59
CA TRP A 625 -8.28 -18.73 6.50
C TRP A 625 -8.01 -20.19 6.12
N ASP A 626 -6.80 -20.67 6.44
CA ASP A 626 -6.42 -22.06 6.30
C ASP A 626 -7.31 -22.96 7.18
N ARG A 627 -8.00 -23.90 6.55
CA ARG A 627 -8.84 -24.87 7.26
C ARG A 627 -8.05 -26.01 7.90
N LYS A 628 -6.74 -26.07 7.70
CA LYS A 628 -5.89 -27.20 8.14
C LYS A 628 -6.34 -28.57 7.57
N ASP A 629 -7.26 -28.54 6.62
CA ASP A 629 -7.76 -29.72 5.92
C ASP A 629 -6.93 -29.93 4.66
N VAL A 630 -5.77 -30.49 4.87
CA VAL A 630 -4.78 -30.65 3.81
C VAL A 630 -4.88 -32.04 3.21
N ARG A 631 -5.19 -32.10 1.93
CA ARG A 631 -5.06 -33.32 1.13
C ARG A 631 -3.66 -33.38 0.54
N ASP A 632 -2.70 -33.74 1.34
CA ASP A 632 -1.33 -33.76 0.89
C ASP A 632 -0.84 -35.09 0.42
N LYS A 633 -0.05 -35.01 -0.63
CA LYS A 633 1.11 -35.86 -0.68
C LYS A 633 2.11 -35.28 0.31
N MET A 634 2.24 -35.90 1.45
CA MET A 634 3.26 -35.58 2.44
C MET A 634 4.62 -35.46 1.76
N ASP A 635 5.47 -34.58 2.26
CA ASP A 635 6.89 -34.67 2.00
C ASP A 635 7.29 -36.18 2.20
N ASP A 636 7.74 -36.78 1.11
CA ASP A 636 8.08 -38.20 1.08
C ASP A 636 9.44 -38.52 1.77
N GLY A 637 9.95 -37.51 2.55
CA GLY A 637 11.21 -37.61 3.26
C GLY A 637 12.45 -37.63 2.39
N ARG A 638 12.34 -37.27 1.10
CA ARG A 638 13.52 -37.12 0.23
C ARG A 638 14.37 -35.96 0.69
N SER A 639 15.67 -36.16 0.65
CA SER A 639 16.59 -35.04 0.83
C SER A 639 16.48 -34.08 -0.34
N ILE A 640 16.30 -32.77 -0.04
CA ILE A 640 16.23 -31.71 -1.03
C ILE A 640 17.63 -31.26 -1.40
N ASP A 641 17.96 -31.28 -2.69
CA ASP A 641 19.17 -30.63 -3.18
C ASP A 641 18.89 -29.14 -3.43
N TRP A 642 19.03 -28.34 -2.38
CA TRP A 642 18.88 -26.90 -2.43
C TRP A 642 19.91 -26.18 -3.32
N SER A 643 21.03 -26.87 -3.68
CA SER A 643 22.08 -26.33 -4.55
C SER A 643 21.76 -26.48 -6.04
N ALA A 644 20.73 -27.25 -6.38
CA ALA A 644 20.36 -27.49 -7.76
C ALA A 644 19.94 -26.20 -8.46
N THR A 645 20.47 -25.99 -9.66
CA THR A 645 20.01 -24.90 -10.54
C THR A 645 18.66 -25.28 -11.13
N LYS A 646 17.71 -24.36 -11.02
CA LYS A 646 16.37 -24.46 -11.58
C LYS A 646 16.20 -23.44 -12.70
N THR A 647 15.05 -23.44 -13.36
CA THR A 647 14.74 -22.45 -14.41
C THR A 647 13.36 -21.85 -14.21
N VAL A 648 13.18 -20.61 -14.67
CA VAL A 648 11.91 -19.91 -14.76
C VAL A 648 11.86 -19.09 -16.03
N THR A 649 10.68 -18.98 -16.64
CA THR A 649 10.49 -18.12 -17.82
C THR A 649 9.90 -16.78 -17.38
N LYS A 650 10.58 -15.67 -17.74
CA LYS A 650 10.16 -14.32 -17.44
C LYS A 650 10.14 -13.44 -18.70
N TYR A 651 9.37 -12.37 -18.66
CA TYR A 651 9.20 -11.44 -19.77
C TYR A 651 9.99 -10.16 -19.54
N LEU A 652 10.75 -9.71 -20.53
CA LEU A 652 11.37 -8.39 -20.52
C LEU A 652 10.55 -7.43 -21.38
N PRO A 653 10.00 -6.34 -20.81
CA PRO A 653 9.18 -5.38 -21.54
C PRO A 653 9.88 -4.77 -22.73
N LYS A 654 9.11 -4.57 -23.81
CA LYS A 654 9.55 -3.92 -25.04
C LYS A 654 9.86 -2.44 -24.81
N GLY A 655 10.86 -1.93 -25.51
CA GLY A 655 11.20 -0.50 -25.48
C GLY A 655 12.39 -0.14 -24.59
N ALA A 656 13.04 -1.14 -23.98
CA ALA A 656 14.23 -0.96 -23.17
C ALA A 656 15.26 -2.07 -23.43
N LEU A 657 16.51 -1.80 -23.05
CA LEU A 657 17.53 -2.81 -22.82
C LEU A 657 17.56 -3.13 -21.33
N TRP A 658 17.85 -4.36 -20.99
CA TRP A 658 17.84 -4.88 -19.63
C TRP A 658 19.12 -5.57 -19.27
N TYR A 659 19.59 -5.39 -18.04
CA TYR A 659 20.74 -6.11 -17.49
C TYR A 659 20.27 -7.03 -16.37
N ASP A 660 20.69 -8.30 -16.44
CA ASP A 660 20.55 -9.18 -15.29
C ASP A 660 21.37 -8.59 -14.12
N PHE A 661 20.72 -8.36 -13.00
CA PHE A 661 21.32 -7.73 -11.82
C PHE A 661 22.52 -8.52 -11.27
N TRP A 662 22.45 -9.87 -11.36
CA TRP A 662 23.43 -10.77 -10.76
C TRP A 662 24.66 -11.01 -11.66
N THR A 663 24.43 -11.09 -12.96
CA THR A 663 25.46 -11.47 -13.92
C THR A 663 26.00 -10.32 -14.75
N GLY A 664 25.27 -9.20 -14.80
CA GLY A 664 25.60 -8.07 -15.69
C GLY A 664 25.31 -8.33 -17.17
N LYS A 665 24.72 -9.48 -17.52
CA LYS A 665 24.40 -9.82 -18.90
C LYS A 665 23.27 -8.94 -19.43
N GLN A 666 23.47 -8.40 -20.64
CA GLN A 666 22.51 -7.53 -21.30
C GLN A 666 21.54 -8.31 -22.19
N TYR A 667 20.29 -7.87 -22.22
CA TYR A 667 19.20 -8.41 -23.04
C TYR A 667 18.39 -7.30 -23.69
N ARG A 668 17.83 -7.55 -24.84
CA ARG A 668 16.81 -6.67 -25.45
C ARG A 668 15.43 -6.96 -24.83
N GLY A 669 14.63 -5.91 -24.64
CA GLY A 669 13.24 -6.05 -24.30
C GLY A 669 12.39 -6.64 -25.44
N GLY A 670 11.14 -7.00 -25.11
CA GLY A 670 10.17 -7.60 -26.04
C GLY A 670 10.34 -9.11 -26.22
N GLN A 671 10.90 -9.81 -25.23
CA GLN A 671 11.11 -11.26 -25.32
C GLN A 671 10.86 -11.97 -23.99
N ARG A 672 10.54 -13.25 -24.07
CA ARG A 672 10.55 -14.17 -22.92
C ARG A 672 11.91 -14.85 -22.84
N LEU A 673 12.42 -14.93 -21.64
CA LEU A 673 13.71 -15.58 -21.34
C LEU A 673 13.50 -16.74 -20.37
N GLU A 674 14.12 -17.87 -20.68
CA GLU A 674 14.36 -18.93 -19.70
C GLU A 674 15.61 -18.55 -18.89
N LEU A 675 15.43 -18.39 -17.59
CA LEU A 675 16.45 -17.95 -16.65
C LEU A 675 16.85 -19.08 -15.73
N SER A 676 18.14 -19.24 -15.50
CA SER A 676 18.63 -20.08 -14.42
C SER A 676 18.34 -19.41 -13.08
N THR A 677 17.80 -20.16 -12.13
CA THR A 677 17.49 -19.70 -10.79
C THR A 677 18.16 -20.56 -9.73
N SER A 678 18.42 -19.95 -8.58
CA SER A 678 18.89 -20.60 -7.35
C SER A 678 17.99 -20.19 -6.19
N LEU A 679 18.07 -20.93 -5.08
CA LEU A 679 17.26 -20.65 -3.90
C LEU A 679 17.52 -19.26 -3.33
N ASN A 680 18.76 -18.81 -3.32
CA ASN A 680 19.24 -17.61 -2.65
C ASN A 680 19.19 -16.33 -3.47
N ARG A 681 18.65 -16.39 -4.69
CA ARG A 681 18.58 -15.22 -5.58
C ARG A 681 17.18 -15.05 -6.16
N VAL A 682 16.66 -13.84 -6.06
CA VAL A 682 15.44 -13.44 -6.78
C VAL A 682 15.84 -12.96 -8.17
N PRO A 683 15.17 -13.44 -9.25
CA PRO A 683 15.37 -12.89 -10.58
C PRO A 683 15.01 -11.42 -10.62
N MET A 684 15.95 -10.58 -11.05
CA MET A 684 15.73 -9.14 -11.23
C MET A 684 16.65 -8.58 -12.29
N PHE A 685 16.15 -7.57 -13.00
CA PHE A 685 16.84 -6.89 -14.09
C PHE A 685 16.90 -5.40 -13.82
N VAL A 686 17.89 -4.75 -14.40
CA VAL A 686 18.02 -3.30 -14.31
C VAL A 686 17.88 -2.69 -15.70
N ARG A 687 17.03 -1.68 -15.83
CA ARG A 687 16.83 -0.95 -17.09
C ARG A 687 18.12 -0.22 -17.48
N ALA A 688 18.49 -0.28 -18.77
CA ALA A 688 19.58 0.54 -19.30
C ALA A 688 19.31 2.04 -19.05
N GLY A 689 20.36 2.79 -18.75
CA GLY A 689 20.30 4.17 -18.31
C GLY A 689 20.19 4.33 -16.79
N SER A 690 19.94 3.25 -16.04
CA SER A 690 19.80 3.33 -14.60
C SER A 690 21.12 3.61 -13.87
N ILE A 691 20.99 4.38 -12.82
CA ILE A 691 22.04 4.72 -11.87
C ILE A 691 21.57 4.25 -10.50
N LEU A 692 22.15 3.18 -9.99
CA LEU A 692 21.66 2.46 -8.83
C LEU A 692 22.64 2.58 -7.65
N PRO A 693 22.36 3.38 -6.61
CA PRO A 693 23.17 3.46 -5.42
C PRO A 693 22.94 2.24 -4.52
N LEU A 694 24.03 1.61 -4.10
CA LEU A 694 24.02 0.53 -3.12
C LEU A 694 24.82 0.95 -1.89
N GLY A 695 24.22 0.72 -0.71
CA GLY A 695 24.78 1.05 0.58
C GLY A 695 25.82 0.03 1.09
N PRO A 696 26.51 0.35 2.17
CA PRO A 696 27.37 -0.59 2.86
C PRO A 696 26.57 -1.68 3.56
N GLU A 697 27.21 -2.79 3.87
CA GLU A 697 26.64 -3.78 4.79
C GLU A 697 26.55 -3.20 6.19
N MET A 698 25.40 -3.36 6.85
CA MET A 698 25.12 -2.83 8.17
C MET A 698 24.18 -3.72 8.97
N GLN A 699 24.13 -3.55 10.28
CA GLN A 699 23.27 -4.30 11.17
C GLN A 699 21.91 -3.60 11.41
N TYR A 700 21.87 -2.30 11.20
CA TYR A 700 20.68 -1.46 11.29
C TYR A 700 20.87 -0.19 10.46
N THR A 701 19.78 0.43 10.06
CA THR A 701 19.84 1.71 9.32
C THR A 701 20.51 2.79 10.18
N GLY A 702 21.43 3.53 9.57
CA GLY A 702 22.19 4.55 10.27
C GLY A 702 23.43 4.04 11.03
N GLU A 703 23.71 2.73 11.04
CA GLU A 703 24.95 2.20 11.65
C GLU A 703 26.20 2.76 10.98
N LYS A 704 26.18 2.84 9.68
CA LYS A 704 27.31 3.32 8.87
C LYS A 704 26.88 4.49 7.99
N PRO A 705 27.75 5.52 7.85
CA PRO A 705 27.48 6.60 6.93
C PRO A 705 27.54 6.14 5.48
N TRP A 706 26.89 6.87 4.59
CA TRP A 706 26.97 6.66 3.14
C TRP A 706 28.17 7.43 2.54
N ASP A 707 29.33 7.29 3.15
CA ASP A 707 30.56 8.00 2.80
C ASP A 707 31.30 7.43 1.59
N ASN A 708 30.93 6.20 1.17
CA ASN A 708 31.40 5.59 -0.05
C ASN A 708 30.32 4.65 -0.63
N LEU A 709 29.33 5.23 -1.32
CA LEU A 709 28.32 4.44 -2.01
C LEU A 709 28.88 3.81 -3.29
N GLU A 710 28.51 2.56 -3.51
CA GLU A 710 28.64 1.91 -4.81
C GLU A 710 27.55 2.43 -5.74
N ILE A 711 27.94 3.02 -6.85
CA ILE A 711 27.01 3.52 -7.87
C ILE A 711 27.10 2.58 -9.07
N ARG A 712 26.13 1.68 -9.20
CA ARG A 712 26.05 0.82 -10.39
C ARG A 712 25.42 1.58 -11.54
N LEU A 713 26.16 1.70 -12.63
CA LEU A 713 25.72 2.36 -13.85
C LEU A 713 25.50 1.32 -14.95
N TYR A 714 24.35 1.39 -15.60
CA TYR A 714 23.93 0.45 -16.64
C TYR A 714 23.79 1.17 -17.98
N PRO A 715 24.82 1.13 -18.86
CA PRO A 715 24.81 1.84 -20.14
C PRO A 715 23.73 1.34 -21.12
N GLY A 716 23.53 2.08 -22.23
CA GLY A 716 22.62 1.73 -23.31
C GLY A 716 21.44 2.67 -23.48
N ALA A 717 21.33 3.65 -22.60
CA ALA A 717 20.40 4.78 -22.69
C ALA A 717 20.90 5.90 -21.77
N ASP A 718 20.50 7.14 -22.04
CA ASP A 718 20.68 8.25 -21.11
C ASP A 718 19.88 7.99 -19.82
N GLY A 719 20.35 8.51 -18.70
CA GLY A 719 19.68 8.30 -17.43
C GLY A 719 19.95 9.36 -16.38
N THR A 720 19.04 9.44 -15.42
CA THR A 720 19.15 10.35 -14.30
C THR A 720 18.79 9.65 -13.00
N PHE A 721 19.36 10.10 -11.90
CA PHE A 721 19.00 9.67 -10.55
C PHE A 721 19.25 10.81 -9.56
N THR A 722 18.41 10.93 -8.56
CA THR A 722 18.61 11.91 -7.48
C THR A 722 18.79 11.16 -6.18
N LEU A 723 19.99 11.21 -5.61
CA LEU A 723 20.25 10.70 -4.27
C LEU A 723 19.69 11.67 -3.24
N TYR A 724 18.83 11.17 -2.37
CA TYR A 724 18.19 11.92 -1.29
C TYR A 724 18.74 11.53 0.08
N GLU A 725 18.99 12.52 0.92
CA GLU A 725 19.43 12.33 2.31
C GLU A 725 18.83 13.40 3.21
N ASP A 726 18.47 13.01 4.44
CA ASP A 726 17.99 13.88 5.50
C ASP A 726 18.33 13.33 6.89
N GLU A 727 17.70 13.86 7.94
CA GLU A 727 17.93 13.41 9.32
C GLU A 727 17.37 12.00 9.62
N GLY A 728 16.58 11.42 8.73
CA GLY A 728 16.08 10.05 8.81
C GLY A 728 14.75 9.86 9.55
N ASP A 729 14.39 10.68 10.54
CA ASP A 729 13.15 10.46 11.29
C ASP A 729 12.43 11.74 11.75
N THR A 730 12.83 12.91 11.23
CA THR A 730 12.17 14.19 11.52
C THR A 730 11.32 14.69 10.37
N TYR A 731 10.36 15.56 10.67
CA TYR A 731 9.58 16.28 9.64
C TYR A 731 10.30 17.54 9.12
N ASN A 732 11.57 17.73 9.42
CA ASN A 732 12.33 18.89 8.96
C ASN A 732 12.43 18.97 7.43
N TYR A 733 12.30 17.82 6.73
CA TYR A 733 12.25 17.81 5.27
C TYR A 733 11.09 18.64 4.69
N GLU A 734 9.95 18.75 5.41
CA GLU A 734 8.82 19.59 5.00
C GLU A 734 9.18 21.08 4.94
N ARG A 735 10.25 21.48 5.61
CA ARG A 735 10.80 22.84 5.62
C ARG A 735 12.03 23.01 4.73
N GLY A 736 12.29 22.03 3.85
CA GLY A 736 13.44 22.06 2.94
C GLY A 736 14.78 21.67 3.59
N ILE A 737 14.76 21.06 4.80
CA ILE A 737 15.98 20.64 5.53
C ILE A 737 16.30 19.20 5.12
N TYR A 738 16.89 19.06 3.96
CA TYR A 738 17.39 17.82 3.35
C TYR A 738 18.44 18.17 2.31
N SER A 739 19.11 17.18 1.75
CA SER A 739 19.98 17.37 0.59
C SER A 739 19.68 16.39 -0.54
N THR A 740 19.91 16.85 -1.76
CA THR A 740 19.87 16.02 -2.98
C THR A 740 21.15 16.16 -3.76
N ILE A 741 21.57 15.06 -4.37
CA ILE A 741 22.69 15.01 -5.31
C ILE A 741 22.17 14.43 -6.62
N PRO A 742 22.10 15.24 -7.69
CA PRO A 742 21.67 14.75 -9.00
C PRO A 742 22.80 14.02 -9.71
N PHE A 743 22.47 12.90 -10.34
CA PHE A 743 23.33 12.14 -11.21
C PHE A 743 22.73 12.16 -12.62
N HIS A 744 23.55 12.33 -13.62
CA HIS A 744 23.17 12.31 -15.03
C HIS A 744 24.16 11.51 -15.85
N TRP A 745 23.68 10.49 -16.54
CA TRP A 745 24.43 9.69 -17.50
C TRP A 745 24.12 10.10 -18.92
N ASN A 746 25.16 10.46 -19.69
CA ASN A 746 25.07 10.65 -21.12
C ASN A 746 25.70 9.45 -21.83
N ASP A 747 24.86 8.63 -22.44
CA ASP A 747 25.27 7.36 -23.02
C ASP A 747 26.18 7.54 -24.27
N ARG A 748 25.92 8.60 -25.05
CA ARG A 748 26.72 8.90 -26.25
C ARG A 748 28.16 9.30 -25.90
N SER A 749 28.32 10.14 -24.89
CA SER A 749 29.65 10.61 -24.47
C SER A 749 30.30 9.73 -23.42
N HIS A 750 29.61 8.70 -22.92
CA HIS A 750 30.04 7.84 -21.82
C HIS A 750 30.46 8.64 -20.58
N THR A 751 29.73 9.70 -20.28
CA THR A 751 30.06 10.61 -19.19
C THR A 751 28.98 10.54 -18.11
N LEU A 752 29.39 10.22 -16.86
CA LEU A 752 28.57 10.38 -15.69
C LEU A 752 28.86 11.72 -15.03
N THR A 753 27.88 12.59 -14.96
CA THR A 753 27.97 13.85 -14.22
C THR A 753 27.30 13.68 -12.85
N ILE A 754 28.05 13.89 -11.79
CA ILE A 754 27.56 14.02 -10.43
C ILE A 754 27.42 15.51 -10.18
N GLY A 755 26.19 16.02 -10.16
CA GLY A 755 25.94 17.46 -10.14
C GLY A 755 26.18 18.12 -8.78
N ASN A 756 25.94 19.41 -8.69
CA ASN A 756 26.04 20.14 -7.44
C ASN A 756 25.01 19.65 -6.43
N ARG A 757 25.44 19.40 -5.19
CA ARG A 757 24.55 19.11 -4.09
C ARG A 757 23.64 20.29 -3.82
N GLN A 758 22.36 20.04 -3.60
CA GLN A 758 21.34 21.02 -3.26
C GLN A 758 20.84 20.75 -1.84
N GLY A 759 20.63 21.84 -1.08
CA GLY A 759 20.14 21.77 0.28
C GLY A 759 21.20 21.32 1.31
N GLN A 760 20.77 21.28 2.56
CA GLN A 760 21.58 20.87 3.69
C GLN A 760 20.71 20.44 4.86
N TYR A 761 21.28 19.63 5.76
CA TYR A 761 20.63 19.19 6.99
C TYR A 761 21.69 18.93 8.08
N PRO A 762 21.34 18.93 9.37
CA PRO A 762 22.24 18.61 10.47
C PRO A 762 22.83 17.20 10.33
N GLY A 763 24.15 17.08 10.44
CA GLY A 763 24.88 15.82 10.30
C GLY A 763 25.17 15.39 8.87
N MET A 764 24.88 16.22 7.88
CA MET A 764 25.15 15.94 6.46
C MET A 764 26.64 15.71 6.19
N LEU A 765 26.94 14.68 5.37
CA LEU A 765 28.29 14.43 4.85
C LEU A 765 28.71 15.54 3.89
N THR A 766 29.73 16.30 4.20
CA THR A 766 30.26 17.37 3.34
C THR A 766 31.18 16.81 2.23
N ASN A 767 31.97 15.82 2.58
CA ASN A 767 32.86 15.11 1.64
C ASN A 767 32.57 13.62 1.68
N ARG A 768 32.63 12.99 0.53
CA ARG A 768 32.43 11.54 0.38
C ARG A 768 33.09 11.00 -0.89
N LYS A 769 33.02 9.72 -1.05
CA LYS A 769 33.42 9.03 -2.28
C LYS A 769 32.20 8.38 -2.90
N PHE A 770 32.24 8.21 -4.21
CA PHE A 770 31.37 7.34 -4.95
C PHE A 770 32.21 6.36 -5.74
N THR A 771 31.97 5.07 -5.60
CA THR A 771 32.62 4.04 -6.42
C THR A 771 31.68 3.63 -7.53
N VAL A 772 31.90 4.15 -8.72
CA VAL A 772 31.10 3.84 -9.91
C VAL A 772 31.51 2.47 -10.42
N VAL A 773 30.54 1.58 -10.62
CA VAL A 773 30.76 0.20 -11.07
C VAL A 773 29.89 -0.07 -12.29
N MET A 774 30.47 -0.67 -13.33
CA MET A 774 29.77 -1.02 -14.57
C MET A 774 29.56 -2.54 -14.68
N PRO A 775 28.60 -3.02 -15.50
CA PRO A 775 28.32 -4.44 -15.67
C PRO A 775 29.50 -5.26 -16.18
N ASN A 776 30.44 -4.64 -16.91
CA ASN A 776 31.67 -5.27 -17.40
C ASN A 776 32.75 -5.42 -16.32
N GLY A 777 32.51 -5.01 -15.08
CA GLY A 777 33.45 -5.04 -13.96
C GLY A 777 34.36 -3.81 -13.85
N THR A 778 34.29 -2.87 -14.78
CA THR A 778 35.04 -1.60 -14.69
C THR A 778 34.55 -0.83 -13.49
N SER A 779 35.47 -0.31 -12.67
CA SER A 779 35.16 0.52 -11.52
C SER A 779 36.06 1.74 -11.41
N GLN A 780 35.51 2.85 -10.94
CA GLN A 780 36.20 4.10 -10.70
C GLN A 780 35.69 4.79 -9.46
N THR A 781 36.58 5.12 -8.55
CA THR A 781 36.25 5.89 -7.33
C THR A 781 36.44 7.37 -7.57
N VAL A 782 35.44 8.16 -7.19
CA VAL A 782 35.36 9.60 -7.37
C VAL A 782 35.22 10.28 -6.01
N ASN A 783 36.08 11.28 -5.73
CA ASN A 783 35.91 12.14 -4.58
C ASN A 783 34.86 13.22 -4.87
N TYR A 784 33.97 13.45 -3.94
CA TYR A 784 32.88 14.42 -4.06
C TYR A 784 32.78 15.30 -2.82
N ASN A 785 32.74 16.61 -3.05
CA ASN A 785 32.71 17.63 -2.00
C ASN A 785 31.47 18.55 -2.09
N GLY A 786 30.46 18.12 -2.83
CA GLY A 786 29.23 18.89 -3.06
C GLY A 786 29.26 19.71 -4.35
N LYS A 787 30.37 19.76 -5.08
CA LYS A 787 30.48 20.41 -6.40
C LYS A 787 30.46 19.39 -7.53
N GLU A 788 29.96 19.82 -8.66
CA GLU A 788 29.87 19.01 -9.86
C GLU A 788 31.20 18.36 -10.25
N VAL A 789 31.13 17.08 -10.58
CA VAL A 789 32.25 16.27 -11.08
C VAL A 789 31.76 15.46 -12.28
N ALA A 790 32.48 15.53 -13.39
CA ALA A 790 32.26 14.68 -14.56
C ALA A 790 33.26 13.52 -14.60
N VAL A 791 32.76 12.33 -14.86
CA VAL A 791 33.52 11.08 -14.87
C VAL A 791 33.35 10.44 -16.23
N GLN A 792 34.43 10.35 -16.98
CA GLN A 792 34.51 9.65 -18.25
C GLN A 792 34.73 8.16 -17.98
N LEU A 793 33.85 7.30 -18.50
CA LEU A 793 33.91 5.85 -18.32
C LEU A 793 34.22 5.15 -19.63
N SER A 794 34.99 4.07 -19.56
CA SER A 794 35.26 3.18 -20.70
C SER A 794 34.27 2.02 -20.69
N LEU A 795 33.51 1.84 -21.78
CA LEU A 795 32.52 0.75 -21.92
C LEU A 795 33.20 -0.58 -22.28
#